data_f76b886b3c1d681d1bf18f6621478b2e
#
_entry.id   f76b886b3c1d681d1bf18f6621478b2e
#
_cell.length_a   1.000
_cell.length_b   1.000
_cell.length_c   1.000
_cell.angle_alpha   90.00
_cell.angle_beta   90.00
_cell.angle_gamma   90.00
#
_symmetry.space_group_name_H-M   'P 1'
#
loop_
_entity.id
_entity.type
_entity.pdbx_description
1 polymer ?
#
loop_
_entity_poly.entity_id
_entity_poly.type
_entity_poly.pdbx_seq_one_letter_code
_entity_poly.pdbx_strand_id
1 'polypeptide(L)'
;MLKRIFFAALVLILQQYANGQSSFALKKADIYYKDSSYYNAILNYEIYLGIRTAPALYAPYSNNKKKKLLSVDEVTDNKRNSDGAFYNLAQSYRYLNDYVTAEKWYEKLLETRSSKFPLTRLWHGICLRAMGDYKSAEKDLRRFVKDNAKGDQDYTTLTNNELNTISFIRQQVETKRPPAFAIHKLKGDVNKIEGAYSPIVLNDTTLLFTSARIIDTVGQFSKVNSHVNHLFTNTISLIDSVVGNSTKLKFPSSISSNEGTPTISSDGNSIYFTRWEGTEGKISSSIYVSRMKADSSWGDPVKLDEKINKVGYNSNQPFLTDDGKYLLFASDRPEGLGKYDIWASALDTSGFAEPFNLTTINSKDDDKAPFYHTSSKTLVFSSNGRIGMGGFDLYMATGDLTSLSTPVNMGAPINSVKDDNYFFSASKDSLMKRAFVSSDRASECCLEVFTIERLPKKIFKQKIDGLLSDCKTGSPIPYASITINNSVDTSKNIKLGTNVKGLFLVNLTDSTAGLTFKRKGYNDRTQAFRFNNDIYVDTTFLIEVCLAKSKKLNHKLHLDATVVDCETKKPLSKAFVTVLNAVDTSKNVVLATSTLGTFKYDLNDSIDGFWFEKKGYYDKDVHFKLESDSIDNDTIFKSTYCMEVFKAENTSNPSQIVSEKIVTKVVENINRSDSVTVHFDFNKTELKREAIEQLDNILAILKTYPTIFLELNISGHTDAKGSEEVNLKVGRQRAMACLDYMIQKGISESRLKLVSRSYHDQVAPDFINNKDNPDGRAKNRRVVIKAKASLLAPSKTNSSNK
;
A
#
# COMPACT_ATOMS: atom_id res chain seq x y z
N MET A 1 -81.44 -21.90 -3.47
CA MET A 1 -80.79 -21.77 -2.17
C MET A 1 -79.60 -22.76 -2.06
N LEU A 2 -79.78 -24.02 -2.38
CA LEU A 2 -78.71 -25.09 -2.25
C LEU A 2 -77.42 -24.72 -3.03
N LYS A 3 -77.49 -24.22 -4.27
CA LYS A 3 -76.27 -23.81 -5.05
C LYS A 3 -75.48 -22.68 -4.45
N ARG A 4 -76.13 -21.73 -3.70
CA ARG A 4 -75.41 -20.67 -3.00
C ARG A 4 -74.70 -21.15 -1.72
N ILE A 5 -75.34 -22.16 -1.02
CA ILE A 5 -74.78 -22.81 0.18
C ILE A 5 -73.56 -23.63 -0.21
N PHE A 6 -73.66 -24.38 -1.34
CA PHE A 6 -72.56 -25.20 -1.82
C PHE A 6 -71.37 -24.35 -2.30
N PHE A 7 -71.65 -23.21 -2.93
CA PHE A 7 -70.64 -22.25 -3.34
C PHE A 7 -69.92 -21.56 -2.16
N ALA A 8 -70.72 -21.21 -1.11
CA ALA A 8 -70.17 -20.67 0.12
C ALA A 8 -69.32 -21.68 0.93
N ALA A 9 -69.78 -22.94 0.98
CA ALA A 9 -69.02 -24.02 1.59
C ALA A 9 -67.74 -24.35 0.83
N LEU A 10 -67.79 -24.35 -0.52
CA LEU A 10 -66.63 -24.54 -1.38
C LEU A 10 -65.60 -23.40 -1.23
N VAL A 11 -66.08 -22.16 -1.11
CA VAL A 11 -65.21 -20.98 -0.84
C VAL A 11 -64.57 -21.05 0.54
N LEU A 12 -65.32 -21.49 1.58
CA LEU A 12 -64.78 -21.75 2.92
C LEU A 12 -63.77 -22.88 2.95
N ILE A 13 -64.01 -23.98 2.27
CA ILE A 13 -63.05 -25.09 2.16
C ILE A 13 -61.77 -24.64 1.40
N LEU A 14 -61.89 -23.86 0.31
CA LEU A 14 -60.77 -23.33 -0.43
C LEU A 14 -59.98 -22.29 0.38
N GLN A 15 -60.66 -21.49 1.22
CA GLN A 15 -60.00 -20.58 2.17
C GLN A 15 -59.27 -21.34 3.27
N GLN A 16 -59.88 -22.40 3.82
CA GLN A 16 -59.22 -23.25 4.82
C GLN A 16 -57.99 -23.96 4.23
N TYR A 17 -58.06 -24.41 2.97
CA TYR A 17 -56.92 -25.06 2.28
C TYR A 17 -55.78 -24.05 1.99
N ALA A 18 -56.10 -22.85 1.55
CA ALA A 18 -55.13 -21.79 1.34
C ALA A 18 -54.48 -21.32 2.65
N ASN A 19 -55.26 -21.22 3.75
CA ASN A 19 -54.76 -20.92 5.08
C ASN A 19 -53.92 -22.04 5.66
N GLY A 20 -54.22 -23.29 5.37
CA GLY A 20 -53.43 -24.47 5.76
C GLY A 20 -52.06 -24.52 5.10
N GLN A 21 -51.96 -24.20 3.81
CA GLN A 21 -50.67 -24.11 3.10
C GLN A 21 -49.82 -22.95 3.60
N SER A 22 -50.43 -21.81 3.87
CA SER A 22 -49.74 -20.65 4.41
C SER A 22 -49.15 -20.90 5.81
N SER A 23 -49.93 -21.55 6.70
CA SER A 23 -49.45 -21.91 8.04
C SER A 23 -48.37 -22.98 8.05
N PHE A 24 -48.39 -23.90 7.11
CA PHE A 24 -47.34 -24.89 6.91
C PHE A 24 -46.02 -24.26 6.43
N ALA A 25 -46.06 -23.30 5.48
CA ALA A 25 -44.90 -22.60 5.01
C ALA A 25 -44.22 -21.79 6.16
N LEU A 26 -45.03 -21.13 7.01
CA LEU A 26 -44.48 -20.39 8.17
C LEU A 26 -43.75 -21.33 9.13
N LYS A 27 -44.38 -22.44 9.53
CA LYS A 27 -43.76 -23.45 10.43
C LYS A 27 -42.45 -23.99 9.85
N LYS A 28 -42.42 -24.24 8.55
CA LYS A 28 -41.24 -24.76 7.86
C LYS A 28 -40.14 -23.69 7.80
N ALA A 29 -40.52 -22.43 7.56
CA ALA A 29 -39.60 -21.31 7.58
C ALA A 29 -38.95 -21.12 8.96
N ASP A 30 -39.76 -21.19 10.06
CA ASP A 30 -39.28 -21.06 11.42
C ASP A 30 -38.30 -22.21 11.81
N ILE A 31 -38.54 -23.44 11.33
CA ILE A 31 -37.61 -24.56 11.51
C ILE A 31 -36.26 -24.24 10.80
N TYR A 32 -36.29 -23.92 9.51
CA TYR A 32 -35.09 -23.61 8.77
C TYR A 32 -34.32 -22.41 9.35
N TYR A 33 -35.02 -21.39 9.83
CA TYR A 33 -34.40 -20.25 10.49
C TYR A 33 -33.66 -20.69 11.77
N LYS A 34 -34.30 -21.51 12.63
CA LYS A 34 -33.67 -22.05 13.84
C LYS A 34 -32.45 -22.92 13.54
N ASP A 35 -32.50 -23.66 12.45
CA ASP A 35 -31.40 -24.51 11.99
C ASP A 35 -30.32 -23.73 11.18
N SER A 36 -30.39 -22.40 11.19
CA SER A 36 -29.47 -21.50 10.43
C SER A 36 -29.43 -21.76 8.92
N SER A 37 -30.44 -22.44 8.40
CA SER A 37 -30.63 -22.68 6.97
C SER A 37 -31.35 -21.50 6.30
N TYR A 38 -30.73 -20.34 6.33
CA TYR A 38 -31.35 -19.04 6.00
C TYR A 38 -31.91 -18.96 4.59
N TYR A 39 -31.24 -19.56 3.60
CA TYR A 39 -31.76 -19.63 2.23
C TYR A 39 -33.11 -20.35 2.16
N ASN A 40 -33.24 -21.52 2.81
CA ASN A 40 -34.47 -22.26 2.86
C ASN A 40 -35.54 -21.57 3.73
N ALA A 41 -35.13 -20.85 4.77
CA ALA A 41 -36.02 -20.00 5.55
C ALA A 41 -36.63 -18.88 4.69
N ILE A 42 -35.82 -18.15 3.93
CA ILE A 42 -36.26 -17.11 2.98
C ILE A 42 -37.32 -17.65 2.03
N LEU A 43 -37.04 -18.76 1.34
CA LEU A 43 -37.98 -19.35 0.39
C LEU A 43 -39.35 -19.61 1.01
N ASN A 44 -39.39 -20.11 2.25
CA ASN A 44 -40.63 -20.46 2.92
C ASN A 44 -41.34 -19.24 3.56
N TYR A 45 -40.60 -18.22 4.06
CA TYR A 45 -41.19 -16.95 4.50
C TYR A 45 -41.80 -16.20 3.31
N GLU A 46 -41.13 -16.15 2.15
CA GLU A 46 -41.67 -15.52 0.94
C GLU A 46 -42.94 -16.20 0.43
N ILE A 47 -43.02 -17.56 0.50
CA ILE A 47 -44.24 -18.30 0.19
C ILE A 47 -45.33 -17.93 1.19
N TYR A 48 -45.03 -17.87 2.48
CA TYR A 48 -46.01 -17.47 3.52
C TYR A 48 -46.55 -16.06 3.27
N LEU A 49 -45.71 -15.14 2.89
CA LEU A 49 -46.07 -13.73 2.65
C LEU A 49 -46.71 -13.51 1.27
N GLY A 50 -46.66 -14.49 0.38
CA GLY A 50 -47.27 -14.40 -0.94
C GLY A 50 -46.38 -13.74 -2.01
N ILE A 51 -45.10 -13.55 -1.73
CA ILE A 51 -44.11 -13.01 -2.64
C ILE A 51 -43.65 -14.05 -3.66
N ARG A 52 -43.64 -15.33 -3.24
CA ARG A 52 -43.20 -16.46 -4.04
C ARG A 52 -44.31 -17.51 -4.13
N THR A 53 -44.42 -18.18 -5.28
CA THR A 53 -45.32 -19.34 -5.41
C THR A 53 -44.67 -20.60 -4.79
N ALA A 54 -45.43 -21.36 -4.02
CA ALA A 54 -45.01 -22.70 -3.63
C ALA A 54 -44.72 -23.55 -4.85
N PRO A 55 -43.68 -24.43 -4.84
CA PRO A 55 -43.49 -25.39 -5.90
C PRO A 55 -44.78 -26.19 -6.06
N ALA A 56 -45.27 -26.36 -7.31
CA ALA A 56 -46.47 -27.12 -7.59
C ALA A 56 -46.25 -28.55 -7.10
N LEU A 57 -46.88 -28.93 -5.99
CA LEU A 57 -47.14 -30.33 -5.72
C LEU A 57 -48.00 -30.81 -6.88
N TYR A 58 -47.58 -31.87 -7.56
CA TYR A 58 -48.23 -32.45 -8.71
C TYR A 58 -49.73 -32.64 -8.43
N ALA A 59 -50.55 -31.71 -8.91
CA ALA A 59 -51.99 -31.81 -8.91
C ALA A 59 -52.47 -31.71 -10.36
N PRO A 60 -52.87 -32.84 -11.00
CA PRO A 60 -53.15 -32.87 -12.44
C PRO A 60 -54.37 -32.07 -12.90
N TYR A 61 -55.11 -31.42 -12.01
CA TYR A 61 -56.31 -30.63 -12.30
C TYR A 61 -56.45 -29.36 -11.48
N SER A 62 -55.47 -28.45 -11.44
CA SER A 62 -55.67 -27.12 -10.88
C SER A 62 -55.75 -26.05 -11.98
N ASN A 63 -56.94 -25.48 -12.17
CA ASN A 63 -57.10 -24.22 -12.89
C ASN A 63 -56.46 -23.11 -12.12
N ASN A 64 -55.15 -23.03 -12.19
CA ASN A 64 -54.36 -21.97 -11.54
C ASN A 64 -54.52 -20.68 -12.34
N LYS A 65 -55.55 -19.87 -11.96
CA LYS A 65 -55.43 -18.41 -12.21
C LYS A 65 -54.12 -17.99 -11.56
N LYS A 66 -53.17 -17.50 -12.39
CA LYS A 66 -51.89 -16.93 -11.90
C LYS A 66 -52.22 -15.92 -10.81
N LYS A 67 -52.03 -16.27 -9.54
CA LYS A 67 -52.08 -15.31 -8.43
C LYS A 67 -51.01 -14.25 -8.71
N LYS A 68 -51.42 -12.97 -8.70
CA LYS A 68 -50.42 -11.88 -8.72
C LYS A 68 -49.52 -12.07 -7.52
N LEU A 69 -48.21 -12.16 -7.75
CA LEU A 69 -47.22 -12.12 -6.70
C LEU A 69 -47.13 -10.69 -6.14
N LEU A 70 -46.97 -10.56 -4.83
CA LEU A 70 -46.83 -9.25 -4.18
C LEU A 70 -45.35 -8.82 -4.23
N SER A 71 -45.10 -7.55 -4.42
CA SER A 71 -43.82 -6.93 -4.10
C SER A 71 -43.69 -6.76 -2.57
N VAL A 72 -42.50 -6.47 -2.09
CA VAL A 72 -42.27 -6.17 -0.66
C VAL A 72 -43.17 -5.05 -0.18
N ASP A 73 -43.33 -4.00 -1.00
CA ASP A 73 -44.16 -2.82 -0.67
C ASP A 73 -45.66 -3.14 -0.62
N GLU A 74 -46.11 -4.14 -1.40
CA GLU A 74 -47.53 -4.56 -1.46
C GLU A 74 -47.90 -5.52 -0.33
N VAL A 75 -46.94 -6.05 0.43
CA VAL A 75 -47.22 -6.91 1.57
C VAL A 75 -47.75 -6.09 2.73
N THR A 76 -49.01 -6.36 3.15
CA THR A 76 -49.67 -5.69 4.25
C THR A 76 -49.65 -6.55 5.53
N ASP A 77 -49.70 -5.93 6.71
CA ASP A 77 -49.72 -6.56 8.04
C ASP A 77 -51.08 -7.19 8.37
N ASN A 78 -51.70 -7.82 7.41
CA ASN A 78 -53.05 -8.37 7.61
C ASN A 78 -53.07 -9.83 8.14
N LYS A 79 -51.88 -10.44 8.38
CA LYS A 79 -51.75 -11.81 8.85
C LYS A 79 -51.30 -11.87 10.31
N ARG A 80 -51.96 -12.75 11.08
CA ARG A 80 -51.54 -13.04 12.46
C ARG A 80 -50.08 -13.56 12.45
N ASN A 81 -49.18 -12.93 13.18
CA ASN A 81 -47.73 -13.18 13.25
C ASN A 81 -46.89 -12.68 12.06
N SER A 82 -47.33 -11.72 11.27
CA SER A 82 -46.55 -11.09 10.19
C SER A 82 -45.27 -10.45 10.71
N ASP A 83 -45.27 -9.75 11.86
CA ASP A 83 -44.08 -9.13 12.45
C ASP A 83 -42.93 -10.14 12.66
N GLY A 84 -43.25 -11.35 13.19
CA GLY A 84 -42.26 -12.39 13.39
C GLY A 84 -41.67 -12.91 12.07
N ALA A 85 -42.53 -13.06 11.06
CA ALA A 85 -42.08 -13.46 9.73
C ALA A 85 -41.21 -12.38 9.07
N PHE A 86 -41.58 -11.08 9.21
CA PHE A 86 -40.78 -9.96 8.70
C PHE A 86 -39.42 -9.91 9.35
N TYR A 87 -39.38 -10.04 10.70
CA TYR A 87 -38.12 -9.99 11.44
C TYR A 87 -37.19 -11.14 11.04
N ASN A 88 -37.69 -12.39 11.06
CA ASN A 88 -36.87 -13.57 10.74
C ASN A 88 -36.47 -13.59 9.27
N LEU A 89 -37.30 -13.07 8.36
CA LEU A 89 -36.95 -12.91 6.95
C LEU A 89 -35.86 -11.87 6.77
N ALA A 90 -36.00 -10.70 7.42
CA ALA A 90 -34.97 -9.66 7.41
C ALA A 90 -33.63 -10.19 7.96
N GLN A 91 -33.67 -10.91 9.09
CA GLN A 91 -32.49 -11.56 9.66
C GLN A 91 -31.87 -12.56 8.71
N SER A 92 -32.71 -13.39 8.03
CA SER A 92 -32.22 -14.38 7.08
C SER A 92 -31.49 -13.75 5.91
N TYR A 93 -32.03 -12.67 5.33
CA TYR A 93 -31.37 -11.91 4.29
C TYR A 93 -30.07 -11.26 4.79
N ARG A 94 -30.09 -10.66 6.00
CA ARG A 94 -28.90 -10.08 6.60
C ARG A 94 -27.78 -11.10 6.83
N TYR A 95 -28.12 -12.31 7.29
CA TYR A 95 -27.13 -13.39 7.46
C TYR A 95 -26.56 -13.92 6.14
N LEU A 96 -27.26 -13.70 5.03
CA LEU A 96 -26.77 -13.97 3.68
C LEU A 96 -26.13 -12.75 3.00
N ASN A 97 -25.89 -11.65 3.76
CA ASN A 97 -25.32 -10.39 3.29
C ASN A 97 -26.16 -9.65 2.23
N ASP A 98 -27.42 -10.05 2.01
CA ASP A 98 -28.37 -9.27 1.20
C ASP A 98 -28.95 -8.13 2.04
N TYR A 99 -28.12 -7.14 2.26
CA TYR A 99 -28.47 -5.97 3.10
C TYR A 99 -29.55 -5.11 2.48
N VAL A 100 -29.64 -5.07 1.15
CA VAL A 100 -30.66 -4.29 0.43
C VAL A 100 -32.06 -4.83 0.67
N THR A 101 -32.21 -6.15 0.59
CA THR A 101 -33.51 -6.79 0.85
C THR A 101 -33.82 -6.82 2.35
N ALA A 102 -32.82 -7.06 3.19
CA ALA A 102 -32.97 -7.06 4.64
C ALA A 102 -33.46 -5.68 5.17
N GLU A 103 -32.88 -4.59 4.66
CA GLU A 103 -33.22 -3.23 5.03
C GLU A 103 -34.72 -2.94 4.84
N LYS A 104 -35.28 -3.27 3.68
CA LYS A 104 -36.71 -3.07 3.36
C LYS A 104 -37.64 -3.80 4.35
N TRP A 105 -37.27 -4.99 4.80
CA TRP A 105 -38.05 -5.72 5.78
C TRP A 105 -37.93 -5.14 7.18
N TYR A 106 -36.73 -4.65 7.57
CA TYR A 106 -36.56 -3.92 8.82
C TYR A 106 -37.29 -2.58 8.82
N GLU A 107 -37.24 -1.82 7.72
CA GLU A 107 -38.00 -0.57 7.56
C GLU A 107 -39.48 -0.83 7.75
N LYS A 108 -40.02 -1.85 7.07
CA LYS A 108 -41.42 -2.25 7.20
C LYS A 108 -41.79 -2.62 8.63
N LEU A 109 -40.92 -3.32 9.35
CA LEU A 109 -41.12 -3.66 10.75
C LEU A 109 -41.08 -2.42 11.66
N LEU A 110 -40.25 -1.44 11.34
CA LEU A 110 -40.19 -0.16 12.07
C LEU A 110 -41.48 0.67 11.88
N GLU A 111 -42.13 0.57 10.73
CA GLU A 111 -43.44 1.19 10.45
C GLU A 111 -44.54 0.59 11.34
N THR A 112 -44.53 -0.72 11.60
CA THR A 112 -45.52 -1.37 12.48
C THR A 112 -45.37 -0.99 13.94
N ARG A 113 -44.26 -0.31 14.33
CA ARG A 113 -43.91 0.08 15.70
C ARG A 113 -43.99 -1.07 16.71
N SER A 114 -43.72 -2.28 16.25
CA SER A 114 -43.77 -3.47 17.11
C SER A 114 -42.67 -3.42 18.16
N SER A 115 -43.05 -3.45 19.44
CA SER A 115 -42.11 -3.53 20.57
C SER A 115 -41.51 -4.94 20.77
N LYS A 116 -42.02 -5.96 20.04
CA LYS A 116 -41.61 -7.34 20.19
C LYS A 116 -40.16 -7.59 19.67
N PHE A 117 -39.68 -6.70 18.82
CA PHE A 117 -38.36 -6.86 18.19
C PHE A 117 -37.48 -5.62 18.43
N PRO A 118 -36.99 -5.42 19.69
CA PRO A 118 -36.27 -4.21 20.10
C PRO A 118 -34.97 -3.99 19.28
N LEU A 119 -34.37 -5.03 18.73
CA LEU A 119 -33.12 -4.97 17.95
C LEU A 119 -33.33 -4.55 16.49
N THR A 120 -34.57 -4.39 16.04
CA THR A 120 -34.87 -4.02 14.63
C THR A 120 -34.10 -2.79 14.18
N ARG A 121 -34.06 -1.75 15.01
CA ARG A 121 -33.37 -0.49 14.68
C ARG A 121 -31.85 -0.64 14.59
N LEU A 122 -31.26 -1.48 15.44
CA LEU A 122 -29.84 -1.81 15.36
C LEU A 122 -29.51 -2.49 14.03
N TRP A 123 -30.27 -3.56 13.69
CA TRP A 123 -30.01 -4.30 12.46
C TRP A 123 -30.31 -3.49 11.20
N HIS A 124 -31.32 -2.64 11.21
CA HIS A 124 -31.61 -1.69 10.15
C HIS A 124 -30.44 -0.70 9.94
N GLY A 125 -29.91 -0.13 11.03
CA GLY A 125 -28.74 0.75 10.99
C GLY A 125 -27.49 0.05 10.41
N ILE A 126 -27.27 -1.22 10.73
CA ILE A 126 -26.15 -2.02 10.16
C ILE A 126 -26.36 -2.24 8.66
N CYS A 127 -27.58 -2.54 8.21
CA CYS A 127 -27.88 -2.69 6.78
C CYS A 127 -27.63 -1.38 6.02
N LEU A 128 -28.10 -0.25 6.55
CA LEU A 128 -27.87 1.07 5.96
C LEU A 128 -26.36 1.41 5.85
N ARG A 129 -25.58 1.08 6.90
CA ARG A 129 -24.12 1.25 6.84
C ARG A 129 -23.50 0.40 5.72
N ALA A 130 -23.88 -0.87 5.63
CA ALA A 130 -23.38 -1.77 4.59
C ALA A 130 -23.76 -1.33 3.17
N MET A 131 -24.87 -0.60 3.02
CA MET A 131 -25.32 0.00 1.76
C MET A 131 -24.68 1.36 1.47
N GLY A 132 -23.90 1.94 2.41
CA GLY A 132 -23.24 3.23 2.27
C GLY A 132 -24.08 4.44 2.67
N ASP A 133 -25.32 4.28 3.18
CA ASP A 133 -26.11 5.37 3.77
C ASP A 133 -25.70 5.61 5.23
N TYR A 134 -24.50 6.15 5.41
CA TYR A 134 -23.94 6.42 6.75
C TYR A 134 -24.75 7.41 7.57
N LYS A 135 -25.47 8.34 6.91
CA LYS A 135 -26.25 9.36 7.60
C LYS A 135 -27.49 8.76 8.26
N SER A 136 -28.22 7.94 7.54
CA SER A 136 -29.40 7.23 8.08
C SER A 136 -28.99 6.15 9.07
N ALA A 137 -27.91 5.43 8.79
CA ALA A 137 -27.33 4.45 9.70
C ALA A 137 -26.97 5.07 11.05
N GLU A 138 -26.22 6.16 11.06
CA GLU A 138 -25.84 6.87 12.30
C GLU A 138 -27.05 7.35 13.09
N LYS A 139 -28.08 7.87 12.40
CA LYS A 139 -29.34 8.30 13.03
C LYS A 139 -30.02 7.15 13.77
N ASP A 140 -30.13 6.00 13.12
CA ASP A 140 -30.81 4.84 13.71
C ASP A 140 -29.99 4.21 14.84
N LEU A 141 -28.68 4.05 14.65
CA LEU A 141 -27.80 3.52 15.69
C LEU A 141 -27.78 4.42 16.94
N ARG A 142 -27.67 5.74 16.81
CA ARG A 142 -27.74 6.68 17.94
C ARG A 142 -29.09 6.62 18.62
N ARG A 143 -30.18 6.48 17.88
CA ARG A 143 -31.52 6.33 18.46
C ARG A 143 -31.65 5.01 19.23
N PHE A 144 -31.10 3.91 18.67
CA PHE A 144 -31.07 2.63 19.37
C PHE A 144 -30.35 2.73 20.72
N VAL A 145 -29.13 3.33 20.76
CA VAL A 145 -28.38 3.53 22.02
C VAL A 145 -29.21 4.29 23.04
N LYS A 146 -29.92 5.34 22.60
CA LYS A 146 -30.79 6.15 23.51
C LYS A 146 -31.95 5.32 24.03
N ASP A 147 -32.62 4.56 23.17
CA ASP A 147 -33.83 3.78 23.55
C ASP A 147 -33.42 2.54 24.36
N ASN A 148 -32.20 2.00 24.17
CA ASN A 148 -31.64 0.82 24.86
C ASN A 148 -30.82 1.16 26.11
N ALA A 149 -30.85 2.38 26.62
CA ALA A 149 -30.01 2.85 27.73
C ALA A 149 -30.07 2.00 29.01
N LYS A 150 -31.17 1.25 29.24
CA LYS A 150 -31.35 0.30 30.36
C LYS A 150 -31.43 -1.16 29.87
N GLY A 151 -31.10 -1.43 28.59
CA GLY A 151 -31.17 -2.74 27.99
C GLY A 151 -29.87 -3.51 28.07
N ASP A 152 -29.74 -4.50 27.17
CA ASP A 152 -28.57 -5.33 27.09
C ASP A 152 -27.33 -4.52 26.69
N GLN A 153 -26.26 -4.60 27.52
CA GLN A 153 -25.01 -3.86 27.35
C GLN A 153 -24.20 -4.36 26.14
N ASP A 154 -24.34 -5.64 25.77
CA ASP A 154 -23.61 -6.19 24.63
C ASP A 154 -24.08 -5.57 23.32
N TYR A 155 -25.40 -5.38 23.15
CA TYR A 155 -25.93 -4.66 21.98
C TYR A 155 -25.63 -3.17 21.98
N THR A 156 -25.48 -2.55 23.16
CA THR A 156 -25.01 -1.17 23.26
C THR A 156 -23.55 -1.06 22.81
N THR A 157 -22.72 -1.99 23.25
CA THR A 157 -21.31 -2.08 22.85
C THR A 157 -21.19 -2.32 21.34
N LEU A 158 -21.94 -3.28 20.80
CA LEU A 158 -21.99 -3.53 19.36
C LEU A 158 -22.39 -2.26 18.59
N THR A 159 -23.41 -1.54 19.04
CA THR A 159 -23.88 -0.31 18.39
C THR A 159 -22.83 0.80 18.42
N ASN A 160 -22.12 0.95 19.53
CA ASN A 160 -21.01 1.91 19.62
C ASN A 160 -19.85 1.53 18.68
N ASN A 161 -19.55 0.25 18.54
CA ASN A 161 -18.57 -0.23 17.56
C ASN A 161 -19.00 0.11 16.13
N GLU A 162 -20.28 -0.05 15.79
CA GLU A 162 -20.82 0.34 14.48
C GLU A 162 -20.71 1.85 14.21
N LEU A 163 -20.97 2.68 15.24
CA LEU A 163 -20.78 4.14 15.16
C LEU A 163 -19.31 4.51 14.96
N ASN A 164 -18.38 3.82 15.63
CA ASN A 164 -16.95 3.98 15.43
C ASN A 164 -16.52 3.51 14.03
N THR A 165 -17.12 2.44 13.53
CA THR A 165 -16.94 1.95 12.15
C THR A 165 -17.36 3.03 11.13
N ILE A 166 -18.52 3.67 11.30
CA ILE A 166 -18.93 4.78 10.42
C ILE A 166 -17.93 5.94 10.47
N SER A 167 -17.43 6.28 11.66
CA SER A 167 -16.41 7.32 11.82
C SER A 167 -15.11 6.94 11.10
N PHE A 168 -14.67 5.70 11.25
CA PHE A 168 -13.49 5.17 10.56
C PHE A 168 -13.65 5.17 9.03
N ILE A 169 -14.81 4.73 8.51
CA ILE A 169 -15.12 4.76 7.07
C ILE A 169 -15.01 6.19 6.53
N ARG A 170 -15.65 7.16 7.21
CA ARG A 170 -15.57 8.58 6.81
C ARG A 170 -14.14 9.06 6.74
N GLN A 171 -13.32 8.74 7.74
CA GLN A 171 -11.90 9.10 7.74
C GLN A 171 -11.15 8.49 6.55
N GLN A 172 -11.47 7.25 6.15
CA GLN A 172 -10.84 6.58 5.02
C GLN A 172 -11.31 7.13 3.67
N VAL A 173 -12.60 7.44 3.52
CA VAL A 173 -13.23 7.86 2.26
C VAL A 173 -13.13 9.36 2.02
N GLU A 174 -13.28 10.18 3.06
CA GLU A 174 -13.23 11.64 2.97
C GLU A 174 -11.79 12.18 2.86
N THR A 175 -10.79 11.31 3.02
CA THR A 175 -9.40 11.71 2.82
C THR A 175 -9.18 12.15 1.37
N LYS A 176 -8.60 13.34 1.20
CA LYS A 176 -8.18 13.83 -0.13
C LYS A 176 -6.94 13.10 -0.66
N ARG A 177 -6.40 12.18 0.13
CA ARG A 177 -5.23 11.40 -0.24
C ARG A 177 -5.57 10.46 -1.39
N PRO A 178 -4.85 10.51 -2.51
CA PRO A 178 -5.08 9.57 -3.60
C PRO A 178 -4.80 8.14 -3.12
N PRO A 179 -5.61 7.17 -3.54
CA PRO A 179 -5.41 5.79 -3.12
C PRO A 179 -4.05 5.27 -3.61
N ALA A 180 -3.39 4.51 -2.76
CA ALA A 180 -2.12 3.84 -3.10
C ALA A 180 -2.34 2.57 -3.94
N PHE A 181 -3.56 2.06 -3.96
CA PHE A 181 -3.95 0.83 -4.63
C PHE A 181 -5.24 1.03 -5.42
N ALA A 182 -5.41 0.25 -6.47
CA ALA A 182 -6.68 0.04 -7.16
C ALA A 182 -7.11 -1.42 -6.98
N ILE A 183 -8.41 -1.64 -6.90
CA ILE A 183 -8.99 -2.97 -6.75
C ILE A 183 -9.83 -3.25 -7.97
N HIS A 184 -9.49 -4.32 -8.69
CA HIS A 184 -10.15 -4.68 -9.94
C HIS A 184 -10.80 -6.05 -9.80
N LYS A 185 -12.09 -6.14 -10.12
CA LYS A 185 -12.78 -7.43 -10.21
C LYS A 185 -12.09 -8.28 -11.28
N LEU A 186 -11.70 -9.49 -10.91
CA LEU A 186 -11.08 -10.42 -11.85
C LEU A 186 -12.11 -10.79 -12.93
N LYS A 187 -11.78 -10.46 -14.17
CA LYS A 187 -12.68 -10.67 -15.31
C LYS A 187 -12.69 -12.15 -15.73
N GLY A 188 -13.71 -12.53 -16.48
CA GLY A 188 -13.85 -13.88 -17.06
C GLY A 188 -14.61 -14.87 -16.18
N ASP A 189 -14.34 -16.15 -16.37
CA ASP A 189 -15.15 -17.25 -15.84
C ASP A 189 -14.94 -17.52 -14.34
N VAL A 190 -13.99 -16.84 -13.68
CA VAL A 190 -13.74 -17.04 -12.23
C VAL A 190 -14.93 -16.55 -11.42
N ASN A 191 -15.39 -15.33 -11.65
CA ASN A 191 -16.47 -14.70 -10.90
C ASN A 191 -17.83 -14.94 -11.56
N LYS A 192 -18.36 -16.16 -11.39
CA LYS A 192 -19.75 -16.47 -11.78
C LYS A 192 -20.72 -16.19 -10.63
N ILE A 193 -22.02 -16.28 -10.94
CA ILE A 193 -23.11 -15.92 -10.01
C ILE A 193 -23.03 -16.67 -8.68
N GLU A 194 -22.52 -17.90 -8.69
CA GLU A 194 -22.42 -18.77 -7.49
C GLU A 194 -21.22 -18.41 -6.58
N GLY A 195 -20.47 -17.35 -6.91
CA GLY A 195 -19.32 -16.87 -6.15
C GLY A 195 -18.01 -17.63 -6.40
N ALA A 196 -16.92 -16.96 -6.07
CA ALA A 196 -15.57 -17.51 -6.07
C ALA A 196 -14.75 -16.88 -4.94
N TYR A 197 -13.96 -17.68 -4.24
CA TYR A 197 -13.17 -17.18 -3.12
C TYR A 197 -11.93 -18.02 -2.83
N SER A 198 -11.09 -17.54 -1.92
CA SER A 198 -9.84 -18.19 -1.52
C SER A 198 -8.95 -18.52 -2.72
N PRO A 199 -8.56 -17.52 -3.55
CA PRO A 199 -7.69 -17.73 -4.68
C PRO A 199 -6.27 -18.00 -4.22
N ILE A 200 -5.58 -18.95 -4.85
CA ILE A 200 -4.13 -19.15 -4.78
C ILE A 200 -3.58 -19.36 -6.17
N VAL A 201 -2.30 -19.11 -6.36
CA VAL A 201 -1.61 -19.31 -7.63
C VAL A 201 -0.71 -20.53 -7.51
N LEU A 202 -1.01 -21.57 -8.31
CA LEU A 202 -0.25 -22.83 -8.32
C LEU A 202 1.10 -22.66 -9.02
N ASN A 203 1.09 -21.89 -10.12
CA ASN A 203 2.25 -21.53 -10.92
C ASN A 203 1.98 -20.19 -11.61
N ASP A 204 2.89 -19.70 -12.43
CA ASP A 204 2.76 -18.35 -13.03
C ASP A 204 1.47 -18.12 -13.82
N THR A 205 0.80 -19.19 -14.26
CA THR A 205 -0.35 -19.12 -15.17
C THR A 205 -1.62 -19.79 -14.65
N THR A 206 -1.59 -20.48 -13.50
CA THR A 206 -2.73 -21.26 -13.02
C THR A 206 -3.23 -20.74 -11.67
N LEU A 207 -4.46 -20.23 -11.66
CA LEU A 207 -5.22 -19.87 -10.48
C LEU A 207 -6.02 -21.07 -9.98
N LEU A 208 -5.92 -21.39 -8.70
CA LEU A 208 -6.78 -22.32 -7.99
C LEU A 208 -7.68 -21.54 -7.04
N PHE A 209 -8.96 -21.83 -7.00
CA PHE A 209 -9.93 -21.13 -6.17
C PHE A 209 -11.10 -22.02 -5.78
N THR A 210 -11.86 -21.58 -4.81
CA THR A 210 -13.10 -22.25 -4.35
C THR A 210 -14.31 -21.63 -5.01
N SER A 211 -15.27 -22.46 -5.44
CA SER A 211 -16.56 -21.97 -5.95
C SER A 211 -17.67 -22.99 -5.71
N ALA A 212 -18.88 -22.49 -5.47
CA ALA A 212 -20.10 -23.31 -5.34
C ALA A 212 -20.87 -23.46 -6.67
N ARG A 213 -20.22 -23.19 -7.80
CA ARG A 213 -20.86 -23.29 -9.12
C ARG A 213 -21.36 -24.66 -9.45
N ILE A 214 -22.51 -24.70 -10.13
CA ILE A 214 -23.12 -25.94 -10.58
C ILE A 214 -22.20 -26.63 -11.60
N ILE A 215 -21.96 -27.92 -11.39
CA ILE A 215 -21.23 -28.75 -12.33
C ILE A 215 -22.29 -29.43 -13.20
N ASP A 216 -22.28 -29.13 -14.51
CA ASP A 216 -23.14 -29.80 -15.49
C ASP A 216 -22.79 -31.31 -15.55
N THR A 217 -23.56 -32.14 -14.88
CA THR A 217 -23.56 -33.58 -15.08
C THR A 217 -24.66 -33.91 -16.09
N VAL A 218 -24.24 -34.14 -17.32
CA VAL A 218 -25.14 -34.62 -18.39
C VAL A 218 -25.86 -35.87 -17.90
N GLY A 219 -27.19 -35.76 -17.67
CA GLY A 219 -28.10 -36.92 -17.60
C GLY A 219 -28.54 -37.41 -16.22
N GLN A 220 -28.22 -36.74 -15.10
CA GLN A 220 -28.83 -37.07 -13.82
C GLN A 220 -29.63 -35.90 -13.26
N PHE A 221 -30.98 -36.02 -13.29
CA PHE A 221 -31.88 -35.22 -12.45
C PHE A 221 -31.63 -35.54 -10.98
N SER A 222 -30.54 -35.15 -10.40
CA SER A 222 -30.37 -35.20 -8.97
C SER A 222 -30.77 -33.84 -8.39
N LYS A 223 -31.78 -33.87 -7.52
CA LYS A 223 -32.09 -32.79 -6.56
C LYS A 223 -30.98 -32.67 -5.52
N VAL A 224 -29.71 -32.73 -5.93
CA VAL A 224 -28.56 -32.55 -5.04
C VAL A 224 -28.38 -31.05 -4.84
N ASN A 225 -28.31 -30.67 -3.57
CA ASN A 225 -28.08 -29.29 -3.11
C ASN A 225 -27.13 -28.53 -4.02
N SER A 226 -27.64 -27.49 -4.66
CA SER A 226 -26.97 -26.68 -5.68
C SER A 226 -25.91 -25.74 -5.15
N HIS A 227 -25.34 -25.97 -3.95
CA HIS A 227 -24.44 -25.04 -3.27
C HIS A 227 -23.32 -25.77 -2.54
N VAL A 228 -22.68 -26.72 -3.22
CA VAL A 228 -21.53 -27.47 -2.69
C VAL A 228 -20.25 -26.84 -3.24
N ASN A 229 -19.34 -26.45 -2.35
CA ASN A 229 -18.06 -25.89 -2.75
C ASN A 229 -17.14 -26.97 -3.33
N HIS A 230 -16.45 -26.59 -4.40
CA HIS A 230 -15.41 -27.40 -5.01
C HIS A 230 -14.21 -26.53 -5.40
N LEU A 231 -13.07 -27.17 -5.61
CA LEU A 231 -11.87 -26.53 -6.12
C LEU A 231 -11.91 -26.46 -7.65
N PHE A 232 -11.62 -25.27 -8.18
CA PHE A 232 -11.55 -24.99 -9.61
C PHE A 232 -10.21 -24.38 -9.98
N THR A 233 -9.73 -24.69 -11.17
CA THR A 233 -8.57 -24.04 -11.79
C THR A 233 -8.99 -23.18 -12.96
N ASN A 234 -8.23 -22.10 -13.18
CA ASN A 234 -8.34 -21.25 -14.36
C ASN A 234 -6.95 -20.78 -14.81
N THR A 235 -6.80 -20.51 -16.10
CA THR A 235 -5.58 -19.91 -16.63
C THR A 235 -5.62 -18.40 -16.45
N ILE A 236 -4.59 -17.83 -15.82
CA ILE A 236 -4.41 -16.39 -15.68
C ILE A 236 -3.17 -15.95 -16.44
N SER A 237 -3.26 -14.81 -17.13
CA SER A 237 -2.09 -14.20 -17.75
C SER A 237 -1.29 -13.42 -16.68
N LEU A 238 0.01 -13.31 -16.89
CA LEU A 238 0.90 -12.52 -16.03
C LEU A 238 0.58 -11.02 -15.99
N ILE A 239 -0.29 -10.55 -16.89
CA ILE A 239 -0.56 -9.12 -17.15
C ILE A 239 -2.02 -8.72 -16.84
N ASP A 240 -2.79 -9.44 -16.02
CA ASP A 240 -4.09 -8.99 -15.47
C ASP A 240 -5.39 -9.52 -16.07
N SER A 241 -5.44 -10.60 -16.79
CA SER A 241 -6.71 -11.09 -17.27
C SER A 241 -6.83 -12.61 -17.18
N VAL A 242 -7.94 -13.06 -16.71
CA VAL A 242 -8.38 -14.45 -16.85
C VAL A 242 -8.56 -14.75 -18.32
N VAL A 243 -7.95 -15.80 -18.78
CA VAL A 243 -7.85 -16.12 -20.20
C VAL A 243 -8.61 -17.40 -20.56
N GLY A 244 -9.16 -18.11 -19.60
CA GLY A 244 -9.75 -19.43 -19.89
C GLY A 244 -11.07 -19.68 -19.17
N ASN A 245 -11.66 -20.83 -19.47
CA ASN A 245 -12.78 -21.38 -18.74
C ASN A 245 -12.29 -22.07 -17.48
N SER A 246 -13.03 -21.91 -16.39
CA SER A 246 -12.74 -22.59 -15.15
C SER A 246 -13.07 -24.07 -15.27
N THR A 247 -12.16 -24.90 -14.84
CA THR A 247 -12.33 -26.34 -14.80
C THR A 247 -12.28 -26.86 -13.36
N LYS A 248 -13.18 -27.78 -13.00
CA LYS A 248 -13.10 -28.43 -11.70
C LYS A 248 -11.77 -29.17 -11.59
N LEU A 249 -11.07 -28.95 -10.49
CA LEU A 249 -9.87 -29.73 -10.18
C LEU A 249 -10.25 -31.23 -10.11
N LYS A 250 -9.51 -32.04 -10.85
CA LYS A 250 -9.70 -33.51 -10.81
C LYS A 250 -9.15 -34.04 -9.49
N PHE A 251 -10.04 -34.16 -8.55
CA PHE A 251 -9.78 -34.60 -7.21
C PHE A 251 -10.55 -35.88 -6.92
N PRO A 252 -9.98 -36.88 -6.26
CA PRO A 252 -10.70 -38.11 -5.92
C PRO A 252 -11.65 -37.82 -4.76
N SER A 253 -12.68 -37.04 -5.01
CA SER A 253 -13.76 -36.73 -4.07
C SER A 253 -15.12 -36.93 -4.73
N SER A 254 -16.14 -37.22 -3.93
CA SER A 254 -17.50 -37.34 -4.43
C SER A 254 -18.05 -35.98 -4.89
N ILE A 255 -19.09 -36.02 -5.75
CA ILE A 255 -19.78 -34.79 -6.20
C ILE A 255 -20.42 -34.06 -5.00
N SER A 256 -20.76 -34.79 -3.94
CA SER A 256 -21.36 -34.26 -2.71
C SER A 256 -20.34 -33.77 -1.68
N SER A 257 -19.03 -33.94 -1.92
CA SER A 257 -18.00 -33.45 -1.01
C SER A 257 -17.92 -31.90 -1.05
N ASN A 258 -18.13 -31.28 0.09
CA ASN A 258 -18.02 -29.81 0.24
C ASN A 258 -16.60 -29.45 0.64
N GLU A 259 -15.80 -28.88 -0.30
CA GLU A 259 -14.38 -28.68 -0.18
C GLU A 259 -13.97 -27.29 -0.66
N GLY A 260 -13.04 -26.65 0.05
CA GLY A 260 -12.58 -25.30 -0.32
C GLY A 260 -11.38 -24.83 0.45
N THR A 261 -11.08 -23.55 0.28
CA THR A 261 -9.98 -22.83 0.94
C THR A 261 -8.63 -23.54 0.83
N PRO A 262 -8.12 -23.76 -0.38
CA PRO A 262 -6.90 -24.52 -0.61
C PRO A 262 -5.66 -23.71 -0.25
N THR A 263 -4.59 -24.44 0.15
CA THR A 263 -3.20 -23.99 0.12
C THR A 263 -2.33 -25.10 -0.44
N ILE A 264 -1.18 -24.77 -1.00
CA ILE A 264 -0.29 -25.73 -1.65
C ILE A 264 1.11 -25.67 -1.04
N SER A 265 1.79 -26.80 -0.96
CA SER A 265 3.19 -26.86 -0.59
C SER A 265 4.08 -26.18 -1.65
N SER A 266 5.23 -25.68 -1.24
CA SER A 266 6.17 -24.96 -2.14
C SER A 266 6.71 -25.79 -3.29
N ASP A 267 6.73 -27.13 -3.12
CA ASP A 267 7.09 -28.10 -4.17
C ASP A 267 5.92 -28.43 -5.10
N GLY A 268 4.71 -27.93 -4.84
CA GLY A 268 3.51 -28.18 -5.62
C GLY A 268 2.89 -29.56 -5.43
N ASN A 269 3.43 -30.42 -4.55
CA ASN A 269 3.07 -31.84 -4.46
C ASN A 269 2.00 -32.17 -3.39
N SER A 270 1.62 -31.19 -2.55
CA SER A 270 0.61 -31.37 -1.50
C SER A 270 -0.36 -30.21 -1.46
N ILE A 271 -1.66 -30.49 -1.61
CA ILE A 271 -2.73 -29.51 -1.41
C ILE A 271 -3.38 -29.78 -0.05
N TYR A 272 -3.42 -28.78 0.81
CA TYR A 272 -4.19 -28.76 2.03
C TYR A 272 -5.46 -27.93 1.78
N PHE A 273 -6.59 -28.39 2.32
CA PHE A 273 -7.87 -27.73 2.10
C PHE A 273 -8.87 -28.06 3.20
N THR A 274 -9.91 -27.25 3.32
CA THR A 274 -11.03 -27.51 4.23
C THR A 274 -12.03 -28.43 3.58
N ARG A 275 -12.52 -29.44 4.33
CA ARG A 275 -13.72 -30.22 3.99
C ARG A 275 -14.76 -29.97 5.07
N TRP A 276 -15.99 -29.66 4.64
CA TRP A 276 -17.16 -29.54 5.50
C TRP A 276 -17.97 -30.80 5.42
N GLU A 277 -18.25 -31.40 6.57
CA GLU A 277 -18.93 -32.68 6.70
C GLU A 277 -20.08 -32.54 7.69
N GLY A 278 -21.18 -33.21 7.44
CA GLY A 278 -22.34 -33.26 8.34
C GLY A 278 -23.67 -33.25 7.62
N THR A 279 -24.72 -33.31 8.41
CA THR A 279 -26.13 -33.19 7.98
C THR A 279 -26.66 -31.81 8.36
N GLU A 280 -27.82 -31.39 7.79
CA GLU A 280 -28.48 -30.12 8.12
C GLU A 280 -28.48 -29.85 9.63
N GLY A 281 -27.91 -28.70 10.05
CA GLY A 281 -27.85 -28.25 11.45
C GLY A 281 -26.62 -28.70 12.27
N LYS A 282 -25.75 -29.58 11.75
CA LYS A 282 -24.48 -29.96 12.39
C LYS A 282 -23.37 -30.15 11.37
N ILE A 283 -22.90 -29.08 10.81
CA ILE A 283 -21.76 -29.09 9.88
C ILE A 283 -20.48 -28.85 10.68
N SER A 284 -19.51 -29.74 10.56
CA SER A 284 -18.16 -29.61 11.08
C SER A 284 -17.16 -29.40 9.95
N SER A 285 -16.08 -28.71 10.22
CA SER A 285 -15.00 -28.50 9.25
C SER A 285 -13.69 -29.09 9.74
N SER A 286 -12.98 -29.74 8.84
CA SER A 286 -11.66 -30.33 9.10
C SER A 286 -10.70 -30.07 7.94
N ILE A 287 -9.41 -30.03 8.24
CA ILE A 287 -8.36 -29.86 7.24
C ILE A 287 -7.91 -31.21 6.74
N TYR A 288 -7.87 -31.36 5.45
CA TYR A 288 -7.43 -32.52 4.70
C TYR A 288 -6.19 -32.19 3.86
N VAL A 289 -5.42 -33.20 3.53
CA VAL A 289 -4.31 -33.11 2.59
C VAL A 289 -4.48 -34.15 1.49
N SER A 290 -4.23 -33.77 0.25
CA SER A 290 -4.02 -34.68 -0.86
C SER A 290 -2.62 -34.48 -1.42
N ARG A 291 -1.96 -35.59 -1.75
CA ARG A 291 -0.62 -35.61 -2.29
C ARG A 291 -0.63 -36.04 -3.75
N MET A 292 0.22 -35.43 -4.55
CA MET A 292 0.40 -35.78 -5.95
C MET A 292 1.06 -37.15 -6.08
N LYS A 293 0.51 -37.98 -6.93
CA LYS A 293 1.06 -39.30 -7.28
C LYS A 293 2.12 -39.16 -8.38
N ALA A 294 2.86 -40.23 -8.62
CA ALA A 294 3.90 -40.24 -9.65
C ALA A 294 3.37 -40.01 -11.08
N ASP A 295 2.09 -40.28 -11.32
CA ASP A 295 1.38 -40.03 -12.58
C ASP A 295 0.82 -38.60 -12.69
N SER A 296 1.20 -37.69 -11.79
CA SER A 296 0.70 -36.33 -11.68
C SER A 296 -0.81 -36.20 -11.37
N SER A 297 -1.45 -37.29 -10.93
CA SER A 297 -2.82 -37.22 -10.39
C SER A 297 -2.80 -36.95 -8.88
N TRP A 298 -3.87 -36.34 -8.38
CA TRP A 298 -4.06 -36.15 -6.94
C TRP A 298 -4.45 -37.44 -6.27
N GLY A 299 -3.85 -37.78 -5.15
CA GLY A 299 -4.20 -38.91 -4.30
C GLY A 299 -5.51 -38.69 -3.51
N ASP A 300 -5.99 -39.73 -2.84
CA ASP A 300 -7.15 -39.65 -1.99
C ASP A 300 -6.89 -38.67 -0.83
N PRO A 301 -7.84 -37.76 -0.52
CA PRO A 301 -7.71 -36.86 0.59
C PRO A 301 -7.64 -37.58 1.93
N VAL A 302 -6.62 -37.23 2.72
CA VAL A 302 -6.41 -37.75 4.08
C VAL A 302 -6.66 -36.64 5.07
N LYS A 303 -7.51 -36.90 6.07
CA LYS A 303 -7.73 -35.97 7.18
C LYS A 303 -6.43 -35.82 7.99
N LEU A 304 -6.07 -34.62 8.33
CA LEU A 304 -4.93 -34.38 9.23
C LEU A 304 -5.24 -34.89 10.63
N ASP A 305 -4.19 -35.12 11.41
CA ASP A 305 -4.26 -35.66 12.77
C ASP A 305 -5.05 -34.76 13.76
N GLU A 306 -5.23 -35.24 14.97
CA GLU A 306 -6.01 -34.56 16.02
C GLU A 306 -5.34 -33.28 16.55
N LYS A 307 -4.04 -33.11 16.36
CA LYS A 307 -3.37 -31.84 16.70
C LYS A 307 -3.95 -30.71 15.86
N ILE A 308 -4.13 -30.95 14.58
CA ILE A 308 -4.71 -29.96 13.65
C ILE A 308 -6.25 -29.98 13.72
N ASN A 309 -6.86 -31.18 13.71
CA ASN A 309 -8.31 -31.36 13.72
C ASN A 309 -8.79 -31.82 15.10
N LYS A 310 -8.76 -30.94 16.09
CA LYS A 310 -9.16 -31.27 17.47
C LYS A 310 -10.60 -31.78 17.49
N VAL A 311 -10.80 -32.94 18.12
CA VAL A 311 -12.12 -33.59 18.17
C VAL A 311 -13.16 -32.71 18.85
N GLY A 312 -14.31 -32.55 18.21
CA GLY A 312 -15.44 -31.75 18.70
C GLY A 312 -15.36 -30.26 18.29
N TYR A 313 -14.31 -29.86 17.61
CA TYR A 313 -14.07 -28.49 17.18
C TYR A 313 -13.82 -28.41 15.67
N ASN A 314 -13.97 -27.23 15.11
CA ASN A 314 -13.73 -26.95 13.72
C ASN A 314 -12.27 -26.50 13.48
N SER A 315 -11.69 -26.96 12.39
CA SER A 315 -10.44 -26.45 11.84
C SER A 315 -10.61 -26.21 10.36
N ASN A 316 -10.30 -24.99 9.89
CA ASN A 316 -10.53 -24.62 8.50
C ASN A 316 -9.55 -23.54 8.01
N GLN A 317 -9.63 -23.22 6.71
CA GLN A 317 -8.88 -22.17 6.05
C GLN A 317 -7.36 -22.28 6.29
N PRO A 318 -6.77 -23.44 5.92
CA PRO A 318 -5.34 -23.67 6.10
C PRO A 318 -4.51 -22.74 5.20
N PHE A 319 -3.37 -22.33 5.69
CA PHE A 319 -2.30 -21.69 4.94
C PHE A 319 -0.95 -22.28 5.33
N LEU A 320 -0.27 -22.93 4.38
CA LEU A 320 1.09 -23.41 4.57
C LEU A 320 2.08 -22.30 4.17
N THR A 321 3.03 -21.97 5.04
CA THR A 321 4.05 -20.96 4.73
C THR A 321 4.93 -21.38 3.55
N ASP A 322 5.43 -20.41 2.77
CA ASP A 322 6.24 -20.67 1.57
C ASP A 322 7.53 -21.49 1.85
N ASP A 323 8.06 -21.39 3.07
CA ASP A 323 9.20 -22.16 3.53
C ASP A 323 8.81 -23.55 4.06
N GLY A 324 7.52 -23.88 4.06
CA GLY A 324 6.97 -25.16 4.49
C GLY A 324 7.06 -25.42 6.00
N LYS A 325 7.43 -24.43 6.82
CA LYS A 325 7.70 -24.65 8.25
C LYS A 325 6.47 -24.56 9.14
N TYR A 326 5.43 -23.85 8.72
CA TYR A 326 4.24 -23.66 9.53
C TYR A 326 2.96 -23.85 8.71
N LEU A 327 1.99 -24.51 9.33
CA LEU A 327 0.60 -24.50 8.89
C LEU A 327 -0.18 -23.55 9.80
N LEU A 328 -0.72 -22.48 9.22
CA LEU A 328 -1.66 -21.59 9.87
C LEU A 328 -3.08 -22.03 9.53
N PHE A 329 -4.02 -21.87 10.44
CA PHE A 329 -5.41 -22.22 10.21
C PHE A 329 -6.33 -21.52 11.21
N ALA A 330 -7.61 -21.40 10.88
CA ALA A 330 -8.63 -20.91 11.80
C ALA A 330 -9.29 -22.08 12.54
N SER A 331 -9.52 -21.93 13.85
CA SER A 331 -10.16 -22.94 14.68
C SER A 331 -10.93 -22.34 15.85
N ASP A 332 -12.09 -22.94 16.17
CA ASP A 332 -12.90 -22.63 17.37
C ASP A 332 -12.55 -23.53 18.57
N ARG A 333 -11.34 -24.13 18.55
CA ARG A 333 -10.82 -24.96 19.65
C ARG A 333 -10.70 -24.19 20.96
N PRO A 334 -10.78 -24.85 22.14
CA PRO A 334 -10.64 -24.20 23.44
C PRO A 334 -9.27 -23.54 23.58
N GLU A 335 -9.17 -22.60 24.52
CA GLU A 335 -7.98 -21.80 24.81
C GLU A 335 -7.74 -20.68 23.79
N GLY A 336 -8.71 -20.46 22.87
CA GLY A 336 -8.76 -19.28 22.03
C GLY A 336 -9.27 -18.04 22.77
N LEU A 337 -9.17 -16.88 22.13
CA LEU A 337 -9.69 -15.60 22.63
C LEU A 337 -11.11 -15.35 22.15
N GLY A 338 -11.43 -15.82 20.94
CA GLY A 338 -12.65 -15.52 20.23
C GLY A 338 -13.50 -16.73 19.85
N LYS A 339 -14.29 -16.54 18.80
CA LYS A 339 -15.12 -17.61 18.21
C LYS A 339 -14.25 -18.51 17.34
N TYR A 340 -13.59 -17.91 16.35
CA TYR A 340 -12.53 -18.52 15.57
C TYR A 340 -11.26 -17.70 15.75
N ASP A 341 -10.21 -18.38 16.12
CA ASP A 341 -8.87 -17.81 16.26
C ASP A 341 -7.93 -18.39 15.20
N ILE A 342 -6.90 -17.66 14.86
CA ILE A 342 -5.80 -18.15 14.03
C ILE A 342 -4.76 -18.83 14.91
N TRP A 343 -4.46 -20.06 14.53
CA TRP A 343 -3.47 -20.94 15.15
C TRP A 343 -2.35 -21.24 14.18
N ALA A 344 -1.18 -21.51 14.70
CA ALA A 344 -0.02 -21.96 13.91
C ALA A 344 0.56 -23.24 14.48
N SER A 345 0.84 -24.20 13.61
CA SER A 345 1.54 -25.45 13.95
C SER A 345 2.83 -25.54 13.15
N ALA A 346 3.95 -25.82 13.82
CA ALA A 346 5.20 -26.08 13.13
C ALA A 346 5.12 -27.44 12.42
N LEU A 347 5.73 -27.53 11.24
CA LEU A 347 5.82 -28.73 10.42
C LEU A 347 7.29 -29.12 10.26
N ASP A 348 7.64 -30.31 10.67
CA ASP A 348 8.96 -30.92 10.50
C ASP A 348 8.87 -32.33 9.93
N THR A 349 9.98 -33.07 9.91
CA THR A 349 10.03 -34.45 9.41
C THR A 349 9.21 -35.45 10.23
N SER A 350 8.84 -35.10 11.47
CA SER A 350 7.99 -35.91 12.35
C SER A 350 6.48 -35.61 12.19
N GLY A 351 6.13 -34.58 11.42
CA GLY A 351 4.77 -34.13 11.19
C GLY A 351 4.46 -32.80 11.87
N PHE A 352 3.17 -32.57 12.17
CA PHE A 352 2.73 -31.34 12.82
C PHE A 352 3.00 -31.35 14.33
N ALA A 353 3.57 -30.24 14.82
CA ALA A 353 3.68 -29.98 16.26
C ALA A 353 2.32 -29.58 16.86
N GLU A 354 2.22 -29.48 18.19
CA GLU A 354 1.04 -28.89 18.85
C GLU A 354 0.86 -27.43 18.40
N PRO A 355 -0.31 -27.03 17.95
CA PRO A 355 -0.57 -25.68 17.53
C PRO A 355 -0.56 -24.69 18.69
N PHE A 356 -0.04 -23.51 18.44
CA PHE A 356 -0.11 -22.38 19.37
C PHE A 356 -1.01 -21.27 18.83
N ASN A 357 -1.71 -20.59 19.74
CA ASN A 357 -2.60 -19.48 19.41
C ASN A 357 -1.79 -18.20 19.11
N LEU A 358 -2.13 -17.50 18.04
CA LEU A 358 -1.53 -16.20 17.71
C LEU A 358 -2.22 -15.07 18.50
N THR A 359 -2.10 -15.11 19.83
CA THR A 359 -2.85 -14.27 20.77
C THR A 359 -2.76 -12.77 20.50
N THR A 360 -1.64 -12.28 19.98
CA THR A 360 -1.44 -10.86 19.64
C THR A 360 -2.39 -10.38 18.56
N ILE A 361 -2.74 -11.28 17.64
CA ILE A 361 -3.55 -10.90 16.47
C ILE A 361 -4.99 -11.37 16.55
N ASN A 362 -5.33 -12.23 17.46
CA ASN A 362 -6.71 -12.73 17.63
C ASN A 362 -7.55 -11.74 18.46
N SER A 363 -8.84 -11.71 18.18
CA SER A 363 -9.88 -10.87 18.83
C SER A 363 -10.91 -11.76 19.53
N LYS A 364 -11.96 -11.18 20.12
CA LYS A 364 -13.07 -11.94 20.71
C LYS A 364 -14.14 -12.42 19.73
N ASP A 365 -14.03 -12.08 18.48
CA ASP A 365 -14.91 -12.58 17.42
C ASP A 365 -14.15 -13.49 16.47
N ASP A 366 -14.46 -13.46 15.18
CA ASP A 366 -13.82 -14.33 14.21
C ASP A 366 -12.57 -13.70 13.63
N ASP A 367 -11.44 -14.40 13.73
CA ASP A 367 -10.18 -14.11 13.04
C ASP A 367 -9.84 -15.31 12.14
N LYS A 368 -9.79 -15.09 10.82
CA LYS A 368 -9.82 -16.14 9.80
C LYS A 368 -8.92 -15.83 8.60
N ALA A 369 -8.85 -16.80 7.68
CA ALA A 369 -8.16 -16.68 6.38
C ALA A 369 -6.72 -16.13 6.48
N PRO A 370 -5.83 -16.78 7.26
CA PRO A 370 -4.46 -16.32 7.40
C PRO A 370 -3.66 -16.48 6.11
N PHE A 371 -2.80 -15.50 5.83
CA PHE A 371 -1.77 -15.53 4.81
C PHE A 371 -0.49 -14.93 5.38
N TYR A 372 0.61 -15.67 5.39
CA TYR A 372 1.90 -15.18 5.89
C TYR A 372 2.91 -15.04 4.77
N HIS A 373 3.35 -13.83 4.52
CA HIS A 373 4.39 -13.52 3.55
C HIS A 373 5.76 -13.62 4.22
N THR A 374 6.45 -14.72 4.00
CA THR A 374 7.68 -15.09 4.70
C THR A 374 8.79 -14.06 4.52
N SER A 375 9.01 -13.55 3.29
CA SER A 375 10.11 -12.61 3.00
C SER A 375 9.96 -11.27 3.72
N SER A 376 8.75 -10.73 3.84
CA SER A 376 8.49 -9.48 4.58
C SER A 376 8.07 -9.70 6.02
N LYS A 377 7.97 -10.97 6.46
CA LYS A 377 7.45 -11.34 7.79
C LYS A 377 6.14 -10.63 8.10
N THR A 378 5.19 -10.71 7.18
CA THR A 378 3.90 -10.03 7.31
C THR A 378 2.76 -11.04 7.25
N LEU A 379 1.97 -11.09 8.31
CA LEU A 379 0.72 -11.82 8.37
C LEU A 379 -0.41 -10.91 7.89
N VAL A 380 -1.20 -11.37 6.94
CA VAL A 380 -2.49 -10.76 6.54
C VAL A 380 -3.60 -11.74 6.91
N PHE A 381 -4.68 -11.25 7.47
CA PHE A 381 -5.81 -12.07 7.90
C PHE A 381 -7.11 -11.26 7.90
N SER A 382 -8.25 -11.96 7.95
CA SER A 382 -9.57 -11.35 8.00
C SER A 382 -10.11 -11.39 9.42
N SER A 383 -10.69 -10.28 9.89
CA SER A 383 -11.27 -10.15 11.23
C SER A 383 -12.56 -9.34 11.19
N ASN A 384 -13.57 -9.76 11.98
CA ASN A 384 -14.78 -8.98 12.26
C ASN A 384 -14.86 -8.50 13.72
N GLY A 385 -13.82 -8.79 14.51
CA GLY A 385 -13.76 -8.44 15.94
C GLY A 385 -13.12 -7.08 16.23
N ARG A 386 -12.87 -6.26 15.21
CA ARG A 386 -12.19 -4.96 15.32
C ARG A 386 -12.97 -3.86 14.60
N ILE A 387 -12.67 -2.60 14.96
CA ILE A 387 -13.22 -1.46 14.23
C ILE A 387 -12.61 -1.46 12.82
N GLY A 388 -13.48 -1.59 11.82
CA GLY A 388 -13.10 -1.67 10.42
C GLY A 388 -14.04 -0.90 9.51
N MET A 389 -14.15 -1.33 8.26
CA MET A 389 -15.01 -0.73 7.25
C MET A 389 -16.26 -1.57 7.00
N GLY A 390 -16.08 -2.91 6.98
CA GLY A 390 -17.10 -3.88 6.64
C GLY A 390 -17.53 -4.80 7.77
N GLY A 391 -17.93 -5.98 7.41
CA GLY A 391 -18.12 -7.10 8.33
C GLY A 391 -16.76 -7.73 8.62
N PHE A 392 -16.22 -8.48 7.68
CA PHE A 392 -14.82 -8.89 7.72
C PHE A 392 -13.96 -7.88 6.97
N ASP A 393 -12.91 -7.43 7.61
CA ASP A 393 -11.86 -6.60 7.01
C ASP A 393 -10.51 -7.32 7.05
N LEU A 394 -9.64 -6.96 6.12
CA LEU A 394 -8.25 -7.41 6.10
C LEU A 394 -7.41 -6.56 7.06
N TYR A 395 -6.67 -7.25 7.90
CA TYR A 395 -5.68 -6.67 8.81
C TYR A 395 -4.30 -7.23 8.51
N MET A 396 -3.27 -6.48 8.84
CA MET A 396 -1.89 -6.95 8.71
C MET A 396 -1.12 -6.73 10.01
N ALA A 397 -0.22 -7.68 10.32
CA ALA A 397 0.73 -7.60 11.42
C ALA A 397 2.12 -8.03 10.92
N THR A 398 3.17 -7.40 11.42
CA THR A 398 4.55 -7.68 11.01
C THR A 398 5.32 -8.36 12.13
N GLY A 399 6.26 -9.23 11.78
CA GLY A 399 7.09 -9.95 12.73
C GLY A 399 7.10 -11.46 12.48
N ASP A 400 7.88 -12.18 13.26
CA ASP A 400 7.85 -13.65 13.30
C ASP A 400 6.53 -14.12 13.93
N LEU A 401 6.03 -15.30 13.56
CA LEU A 401 4.73 -15.83 14.05
C LEU A 401 4.62 -15.88 15.58
N THR A 402 5.76 -15.95 16.28
CA THR A 402 5.82 -15.91 17.76
C THR A 402 5.91 -14.51 18.35
N SER A 403 6.11 -13.47 17.52
CA SER A 403 6.33 -12.09 17.93
C SER A 403 5.76 -11.07 16.94
N LEU A 404 4.50 -11.24 16.59
CA LEU A 404 3.77 -10.35 15.69
C LEU A 404 3.47 -9.01 16.35
N SER A 405 3.48 -7.94 15.54
CA SER A 405 3.03 -6.61 15.95
C SER A 405 1.52 -6.56 16.16
N THR A 406 1.04 -5.51 16.80
CA THR A 406 -0.41 -5.21 16.83
C THR A 406 -0.96 -5.09 15.41
N PRO A 407 -2.13 -5.70 15.12
CA PRO A 407 -2.74 -5.65 13.79
C PRO A 407 -3.16 -4.24 13.39
N VAL A 408 -2.96 -3.91 12.12
CA VAL A 408 -3.39 -2.66 11.50
C VAL A 408 -4.38 -2.97 10.38
N ASN A 409 -5.52 -2.28 10.36
CA ASN A 409 -6.50 -2.37 9.27
C ASN A 409 -5.86 -1.89 7.96
N MET A 410 -6.00 -2.64 6.87
CA MET A 410 -5.40 -2.28 5.59
C MET A 410 -6.09 -1.09 4.90
N GLY A 411 -7.26 -0.69 5.39
CA GLY A 411 -8.00 0.50 4.95
C GLY A 411 -8.47 0.47 3.50
N ALA A 412 -9.13 1.57 3.10
CA ALA A 412 -9.56 1.73 1.71
C ALA A 412 -8.36 1.96 0.76
N PRO A 413 -8.43 1.44 -0.49
CA PRO A 413 -9.52 0.68 -1.09
C PRO A 413 -9.41 -0.85 -0.91
N ILE A 414 -8.40 -1.34 -0.17
CA ILE A 414 -8.20 -2.78 0.04
C ILE A 414 -9.42 -3.34 0.77
N ASN A 415 -9.78 -2.73 1.88
CA ASN A 415 -11.05 -3.01 2.55
C ASN A 415 -12.18 -2.16 1.97
N SER A 416 -13.38 -2.71 1.97
CA SER A 416 -14.64 -2.12 1.53
C SER A 416 -15.61 -2.01 2.71
N VAL A 417 -16.82 -1.53 2.46
CA VAL A 417 -17.89 -1.47 3.47
C VAL A 417 -18.66 -2.79 3.63
N LYS A 418 -18.25 -3.81 2.90
CA LYS A 418 -18.75 -5.18 2.94
C LYS A 418 -17.67 -6.13 3.45
N ASP A 419 -17.78 -7.43 3.18
CA ASP A 419 -16.81 -8.43 3.62
C ASP A 419 -15.60 -8.48 2.69
N ASP A 420 -14.40 -8.42 3.25
CA ASP A 420 -13.13 -8.57 2.57
C ASP A 420 -12.31 -9.69 3.23
N ASN A 421 -12.09 -10.77 2.47
CA ASN A 421 -11.53 -12.01 2.97
C ASN A 421 -10.47 -12.60 2.05
N TYR A 422 -9.76 -13.62 2.51
CA TYR A 422 -8.87 -14.47 1.71
C TYR A 422 -7.86 -13.68 0.87
N PHE A 423 -7.04 -12.88 1.53
CA PHE A 423 -5.90 -12.25 0.88
C PHE A 423 -4.88 -13.31 0.45
N PHE A 424 -4.34 -13.16 -0.75
CA PHE A 424 -3.22 -13.96 -1.26
C PHE A 424 -2.29 -13.10 -2.10
N SER A 425 -0.98 -13.30 -1.96
CA SER A 425 0.04 -12.73 -2.83
C SER A 425 0.83 -13.83 -3.52
N ALA A 426 0.90 -13.76 -4.84
CA ALA A 426 1.68 -14.72 -5.64
C ALA A 426 3.17 -14.38 -5.70
N SER A 427 3.60 -13.20 -5.25
CA SER A 427 4.99 -12.78 -5.26
C SER A 427 5.68 -13.09 -3.96
N LYS A 428 6.83 -13.75 -4.01
CA LYS A 428 7.68 -14.00 -2.84
C LYS A 428 8.49 -12.78 -2.40
N ASP A 429 8.67 -11.79 -3.29
CA ASP A 429 9.53 -10.63 -3.03
C ASP A 429 8.78 -9.43 -2.46
N SER A 430 7.48 -9.30 -2.78
CA SER A 430 6.69 -8.12 -2.41
C SER A 430 5.24 -8.48 -2.17
N LEU A 431 4.78 -8.27 -0.94
CA LEU A 431 3.44 -8.60 -0.46
C LEU A 431 2.30 -8.13 -1.39
N MET A 432 2.43 -6.93 -1.95
CA MET A 432 1.38 -6.30 -2.74
C MET A 432 1.58 -6.45 -4.26
N LYS A 433 2.52 -7.29 -4.69
CA LYS A 433 2.73 -7.61 -6.10
C LYS A 433 1.94 -8.86 -6.46
N ARG A 434 1.06 -8.78 -7.48
CA ARG A 434 0.14 -9.87 -7.86
C ARG A 434 -0.69 -10.37 -6.65
N ALA A 435 -1.30 -9.43 -5.95
CA ALA A 435 -2.13 -9.75 -4.79
C ALA A 435 -3.60 -9.86 -5.18
N PHE A 436 -4.32 -10.74 -4.48
CA PHE A 436 -5.72 -11.04 -4.66
C PHE A 436 -6.47 -10.88 -3.35
N VAL A 437 -7.75 -10.58 -3.44
CA VAL A 437 -8.68 -10.55 -2.31
C VAL A 437 -10.02 -11.10 -2.75
N SER A 438 -10.72 -11.78 -1.86
CA SER A 438 -12.11 -12.18 -2.08
C SER A 438 -13.01 -11.21 -1.33
N SER A 439 -13.99 -10.64 -2.03
CA SER A 439 -14.88 -9.63 -1.46
C SER A 439 -16.27 -9.70 -2.10
N ASP A 440 -17.30 -9.37 -1.37
CA ASP A 440 -18.66 -9.19 -1.89
C ASP A 440 -18.99 -7.75 -2.26
N ARG A 441 -17.96 -6.87 -2.33
CA ARG A 441 -18.10 -5.41 -2.59
C ARG A 441 -18.88 -5.05 -3.84
N ALA A 442 -18.86 -5.90 -4.87
CA ALA A 442 -19.54 -5.69 -6.14
C ALA A 442 -20.67 -6.72 -6.38
N SER A 443 -20.98 -7.56 -5.41
CA SER A 443 -21.97 -8.62 -5.47
C SER A 443 -23.13 -8.34 -4.52
N GLU A 444 -24.31 -8.88 -4.87
CA GLU A 444 -25.48 -8.87 -4.00
C GLU A 444 -25.54 -10.09 -3.09
N CYS A 445 -24.75 -11.14 -3.39
CA CYS A 445 -24.88 -12.41 -2.66
C CYS A 445 -23.56 -13.01 -2.16
N CYS A 446 -22.47 -12.84 -2.90
CA CYS A 446 -21.40 -13.83 -2.82
C CYS A 446 -20.03 -13.18 -2.94
N LEU A 447 -19.02 -13.82 -2.35
CA LEU A 447 -17.63 -13.40 -2.52
C LEU A 447 -17.20 -13.57 -3.98
N GLU A 448 -16.45 -12.62 -4.47
CA GLU A 448 -15.84 -12.61 -5.79
C GLU A 448 -14.34 -12.30 -5.65
N VAL A 449 -13.55 -12.75 -6.60
CA VAL A 449 -12.09 -12.55 -6.60
C VAL A 449 -11.74 -11.23 -7.28
N PHE A 450 -10.91 -10.44 -6.61
CA PHE A 450 -10.37 -9.17 -7.10
C PHE A 450 -8.85 -9.21 -7.08
N THR A 451 -8.23 -8.43 -7.96
CA THR A 451 -6.79 -8.15 -7.95
C THR A 451 -6.52 -6.82 -7.28
N ILE A 452 -5.37 -6.73 -6.63
CA ILE A 452 -4.87 -5.50 -6.00
C ILE A 452 -3.72 -4.98 -6.86
N GLU A 453 -3.88 -3.79 -7.44
CA GLU A 453 -2.85 -3.11 -8.21
C GLU A 453 -2.26 -1.95 -7.41
N ARG A 454 -0.93 -1.90 -7.28
CA ARG A 454 -0.26 -0.74 -6.71
C ARG A 454 -0.24 0.40 -7.71
N LEU A 455 -0.87 1.50 -7.36
CA LEU A 455 -0.86 2.71 -8.18
C LEU A 455 0.48 3.46 -8.04
N PRO A 456 0.97 4.08 -9.11
CA PRO A 456 2.12 4.96 -9.02
C PRO A 456 1.81 6.13 -8.07
N LYS A 457 2.78 6.48 -7.20
CA LYS A 457 2.64 7.61 -6.28
C LYS A 457 2.36 8.88 -7.09
N LYS A 458 1.19 9.45 -6.95
CA LYS A 458 0.85 10.73 -7.58
C LYS A 458 1.62 11.84 -6.85
N ILE A 459 2.45 12.54 -7.61
CA ILE A 459 3.21 13.68 -7.09
C ILE A 459 2.45 14.94 -7.46
N PHE A 460 2.05 15.71 -6.48
CA PHE A 460 1.38 17.00 -6.67
C PHE A 460 2.41 18.11 -6.69
N LYS A 461 2.23 19.06 -7.61
CA LYS A 461 3.13 20.20 -7.75
C LYS A 461 2.77 21.25 -6.71
N GLN A 462 3.75 21.70 -5.95
CA GLN A 462 3.63 22.83 -5.06
C GLN A 462 4.58 23.92 -5.54
N LYS A 463 4.05 25.11 -5.72
CA LYS A 463 4.78 26.25 -6.24
C LYS A 463 4.64 27.44 -5.31
N ILE A 464 5.65 28.27 -5.27
CA ILE A 464 5.58 29.59 -4.67
C ILE A 464 5.60 30.61 -5.81
N ASP A 465 4.59 31.45 -5.90
CA ASP A 465 4.56 32.64 -6.73
C ASP A 465 4.69 33.84 -5.79
N GLY A 466 5.80 34.55 -5.91
CA GLY A 466 6.19 35.53 -4.91
C GLY A 466 6.60 36.88 -5.47
N LEU A 467 6.37 37.91 -4.68
CA LEU A 467 6.86 39.25 -4.87
C LEU A 467 7.96 39.57 -3.86
N LEU A 468 9.10 40.02 -4.34
CA LEU A 468 10.17 40.56 -3.50
C LEU A 468 10.17 42.10 -3.57
N SER A 469 10.07 42.76 -2.41
CA SER A 469 9.93 44.21 -2.30
C SER A 469 10.90 44.81 -1.27
N ASP A 470 11.07 46.11 -1.31
CA ASP A 470 11.80 46.89 -0.29
C ASP A 470 10.89 47.07 0.94
N CYS A 471 11.35 46.65 2.13
CA CYS A 471 10.56 46.72 3.36
C CYS A 471 10.08 48.12 3.77
N LYS A 472 10.78 49.19 3.34
CA LYS A 472 10.43 50.55 3.69
C LYS A 472 9.49 51.19 2.67
N THR A 473 9.72 50.94 1.38
CA THR A 473 9.01 51.62 0.29
C THR A 473 7.93 50.76 -0.36
N GLY A 474 7.92 49.46 -0.13
CA GLY A 474 7.08 48.53 -0.85
C GLY A 474 7.43 48.32 -2.34
N SER A 475 8.45 49.01 -2.83
CA SER A 475 8.84 48.97 -4.23
C SER A 475 9.41 47.60 -4.59
N PRO A 476 9.04 47.01 -5.75
CA PRO A 476 9.57 45.75 -6.21
C PRO A 476 11.10 45.75 -6.32
N ILE A 477 11.76 44.66 -5.95
CA ILE A 477 13.21 44.50 -6.08
C ILE A 477 13.51 43.59 -7.29
N PRO A 478 13.92 44.13 -8.44
CA PRO A 478 14.29 43.37 -9.61
C PRO A 478 15.67 42.74 -9.49
N TYR A 479 15.84 41.60 -10.21
CA TYR A 479 17.13 40.93 -10.35
C TYR A 479 17.80 40.55 -9.02
N ALA A 480 17.04 40.29 -7.98
CA ALA A 480 17.54 39.73 -6.74
C ALA A 480 17.83 38.24 -6.94
N SER A 481 18.91 37.76 -6.33
CA SER A 481 19.22 36.33 -6.32
C SER A 481 18.35 35.62 -5.27
N ILE A 482 17.76 34.53 -5.65
CA ILE A 482 16.99 33.64 -4.76
C ILE A 482 17.65 32.27 -4.80
N THR A 483 18.05 31.78 -3.65
CA THR A 483 18.60 30.43 -3.50
C THR A 483 17.53 29.54 -2.87
N ILE A 484 17.15 28.44 -3.57
CA ILE A 484 16.32 27.38 -3.03
C ILE A 484 17.24 26.48 -2.23
N ASN A 485 17.08 26.51 -0.90
CA ASN A 485 17.93 25.75 0.01
C ASN A 485 17.47 24.27 0.05
N ASN A 486 18.41 23.38 -0.15
CA ASN A 486 18.16 21.93 -0.04
C ASN A 486 18.39 21.48 1.41
N SER A 487 17.45 20.69 1.95
CA SER A 487 17.48 20.21 3.34
C SER A 487 18.51 19.09 3.61
N VAL A 488 18.95 18.40 2.54
CA VAL A 488 19.82 17.23 2.65
C VAL A 488 21.25 17.53 2.20
N ASP A 489 21.40 18.38 1.17
CA ASP A 489 22.69 18.61 0.52
C ASP A 489 22.73 20.01 -0.06
N THR A 490 23.51 20.89 0.56
CA THR A 490 23.64 22.31 0.15
C THR A 490 24.27 22.48 -1.23
N SER A 491 25.02 21.49 -1.73
CA SER A 491 25.54 21.50 -3.11
C SER A 491 24.45 21.44 -4.17
N LYS A 492 23.24 21.00 -3.80
CA LYS A 492 22.05 20.93 -4.64
C LYS A 492 21.16 22.17 -4.54
N ASN A 493 21.62 23.23 -3.92
CA ASN A 493 20.92 24.49 -3.90
C ASN A 493 20.75 25.03 -5.32
N ILE A 494 19.52 25.45 -5.65
CA ILE A 494 19.20 26.01 -6.97
C ILE A 494 19.12 27.52 -6.85
N LYS A 495 19.79 28.27 -7.75
CA LYS A 495 19.71 29.70 -7.81
C LYS A 495 18.81 30.16 -8.95
N LEU A 496 17.99 31.18 -8.68
CA LEU A 496 17.13 31.86 -9.63
C LEU A 496 17.10 33.36 -9.30
N GLY A 497 16.46 34.16 -10.14
CA GLY A 497 16.37 35.61 -9.92
C GLY A 497 14.94 36.12 -9.99
N THR A 498 14.69 37.28 -9.34
CA THR A 498 13.45 38.04 -9.57
C THR A 498 13.47 38.71 -10.93
N ASN A 499 12.31 38.82 -11.58
CA ASN A 499 12.15 39.54 -12.83
C ASN A 499 12.13 41.07 -12.61
N VAL A 500 11.93 41.88 -13.70
CA VAL A 500 11.87 43.36 -13.65
C VAL A 500 10.79 43.91 -12.71
N LYS A 501 9.75 43.09 -12.37
CA LYS A 501 8.66 43.46 -11.46
C LYS A 501 8.87 42.89 -10.05
N GLY A 502 10.06 42.35 -9.72
CA GLY A 502 10.32 41.72 -8.44
C GLY A 502 9.65 40.38 -8.22
N LEU A 503 9.02 39.81 -9.28
CA LEU A 503 8.29 38.52 -9.18
C LEU A 503 9.23 37.35 -9.36
N PHE A 504 8.91 36.23 -8.69
CA PHE A 504 9.63 34.98 -8.80
C PHE A 504 8.68 33.77 -8.69
N LEU A 505 9.05 32.67 -9.33
CA LEU A 505 8.33 31.41 -9.27
C LEU A 505 9.28 30.29 -8.85
N VAL A 506 8.92 29.56 -7.81
CA VAL A 506 9.69 28.43 -7.27
C VAL A 506 8.85 27.18 -7.23
N ASN A 507 9.37 26.07 -7.74
CA ASN A 507 8.80 24.75 -7.52
C ASN A 507 9.35 24.17 -6.21
N LEU A 508 8.47 23.81 -5.27
CA LEU A 508 8.86 23.14 -4.05
C LEU A 508 9.05 21.65 -4.31
N THR A 509 10.02 21.05 -3.66
CA THR A 509 10.33 19.62 -3.67
C THR A 509 10.47 19.10 -2.25
N ASP A 510 10.43 17.79 -2.06
CA ASP A 510 10.60 17.13 -0.74
C ASP A 510 11.91 17.57 -0.03
N SER A 511 12.90 17.98 -0.81
CA SER A 511 14.19 18.43 -0.31
C SER A 511 14.28 19.95 -0.11
N THR A 512 13.22 20.72 -0.34
CA THR A 512 13.23 22.18 -0.12
C THR A 512 13.15 22.49 1.38
N ALA A 513 14.18 23.20 1.90
CA ALA A 513 14.21 23.68 3.29
C ALA A 513 13.74 25.13 3.43
N GLY A 514 13.91 25.94 2.37
CA GLY A 514 13.53 27.33 2.38
C GLY A 514 14.13 28.11 1.21
N LEU A 515 13.94 29.41 1.24
CA LEU A 515 14.45 30.34 0.23
C LEU A 515 15.34 31.40 0.90
N THR A 516 16.51 31.64 0.33
CA THR A 516 17.40 32.75 0.73
C THR A 516 17.39 33.80 -0.36
N PHE A 517 17.05 35.02 0.02
CA PHE A 517 16.93 36.18 -0.87
C PHE A 517 18.13 37.09 -0.66
N LYS A 518 18.81 37.47 -1.75
CA LYS A 518 19.98 38.33 -1.73
C LYS A 518 19.91 39.43 -2.81
N ARG A 519 20.22 40.64 -2.44
CA ARG A 519 20.37 41.77 -3.37
C ARG A 519 21.42 42.77 -2.88
N LYS A 520 22.33 43.21 -3.75
CA LYS A 520 23.32 44.21 -3.38
C LYS A 520 22.64 45.46 -2.82
N GLY A 521 23.06 45.90 -1.65
CA GLY A 521 22.48 47.02 -0.92
C GLY A 521 21.31 46.70 -0.02
N TYR A 522 21.04 45.39 0.18
CA TYR A 522 20.01 44.87 1.09
C TYR A 522 20.60 43.76 1.97
N ASN A 523 20.05 43.62 3.15
CA ASN A 523 20.39 42.50 4.05
C ASN A 523 19.79 41.20 3.50
N ASP A 524 20.55 40.13 3.57
CA ASP A 524 20.08 38.79 3.21
C ASP A 524 18.90 38.35 4.09
N ARG A 525 17.91 37.74 3.49
CA ARG A 525 16.79 37.18 4.22
C ARG A 525 16.57 35.72 3.84
N THR A 526 16.51 34.84 4.84
CA THR A 526 16.15 33.45 4.66
C THR A 526 14.78 33.19 5.26
N GLN A 527 13.91 32.54 4.51
CA GLN A 527 12.57 32.12 4.95
C GLN A 527 12.41 30.63 4.72
N ALA A 528 11.99 29.88 5.77
CA ALA A 528 11.75 28.48 5.68
C ALA A 528 10.47 28.19 4.89
N PHE A 529 10.56 27.28 3.95
CA PHE A 529 9.43 26.69 3.22
C PHE A 529 9.67 25.20 3.12
N ARG A 530 8.63 24.42 3.37
CA ARG A 530 8.71 22.97 3.25
C ARG A 530 7.63 22.47 2.32
N PHE A 531 7.96 21.47 1.53
CA PHE A 531 6.98 20.70 0.79
C PHE A 531 6.03 20.01 1.79
N ASN A 532 4.73 20.17 1.56
CA ASN A 532 3.72 19.55 2.41
C ASN A 532 3.16 18.29 1.73
N ASN A 533 3.51 17.13 2.26
CA ASN A 533 3.07 15.84 1.74
C ASN A 533 1.56 15.58 1.93
N ASP A 534 0.87 16.39 2.74
CA ASP A 534 -0.57 16.28 2.99
C ASP A 534 -1.42 17.14 2.04
N ILE A 535 -0.79 17.81 1.08
CA ILE A 535 -1.48 18.54 0.01
C ILE A 535 -1.60 17.63 -1.21
N TYR A 536 -2.83 17.25 -1.54
CA TYR A 536 -3.16 16.31 -2.61
C TYR A 536 -3.80 16.97 -3.84
N VAL A 537 -3.43 18.21 -4.10
CA VAL A 537 -3.79 18.98 -5.29
C VAL A 537 -2.61 19.88 -5.69
N ASP A 538 -2.47 20.15 -6.98
CA ASP A 538 -1.48 21.12 -7.44
C ASP A 538 -1.79 22.49 -6.80
N THR A 539 -0.82 23.03 -6.06
CA THR A 539 -1.04 24.22 -5.24
C THR A 539 0.00 25.29 -5.53
N THR A 540 -0.45 26.52 -5.68
CA THR A 540 0.43 27.69 -5.77
C THR A 540 0.24 28.58 -4.53
N PHE A 541 1.30 28.77 -3.77
CA PHE A 541 1.31 29.67 -2.62
C PHE A 541 1.70 31.08 -3.09
N LEU A 542 0.86 32.06 -2.82
CA LEU A 542 1.14 33.47 -3.09
C LEU A 542 1.82 34.04 -1.85
N ILE A 543 3.01 34.61 -2.02
CA ILE A 543 3.78 35.20 -0.91
C ILE A 543 4.36 36.56 -1.27
N GLU A 544 4.50 37.41 -0.26
CA GLU A 544 5.25 38.65 -0.34
C GLU A 544 6.41 38.58 0.65
N VAL A 545 7.58 38.90 0.15
CA VAL A 545 8.82 38.95 0.95
C VAL A 545 9.44 40.31 0.77
N CYS A 546 9.89 40.97 1.86
CA CYS A 546 10.62 42.22 1.73
C CYS A 546 12.06 42.11 2.21
N LEU A 547 12.97 42.87 1.62
CA LEU A 547 14.34 43.04 2.10
C LEU A 547 14.53 44.44 2.68
N ALA A 548 15.21 44.51 3.82
CA ALA A 548 15.65 45.79 4.40
C ALA A 548 16.95 46.24 3.75
N LYS A 549 17.08 47.54 3.42
CA LYS A 549 18.35 48.10 2.92
C LYS A 549 19.44 47.89 3.95
N SER A 550 20.60 47.42 3.48
CA SER A 550 21.80 47.37 4.32
C SER A 550 22.29 48.81 4.61
N LYS A 551 22.69 49.03 5.83
CA LYS A 551 23.39 50.28 6.15
C LYS A 551 24.70 50.33 5.33
N LYS A 552 24.99 51.38 4.64
CA LYS A 552 26.31 51.57 4.00
C LYS A 552 27.38 51.61 5.08
N LEU A 553 28.39 50.76 4.95
CA LEU A 553 29.58 50.80 5.77
C LEU A 553 30.35 52.07 5.36
N ASN A 554 30.30 53.09 6.19
CA ASN A 554 31.07 54.33 5.93
C ASN A 554 32.46 54.31 6.62
N HIS A 555 32.79 53.16 7.27
CA HIS A 555 34.03 53.03 8.05
C HIS A 555 35.02 52.07 7.37
N LYS A 556 36.31 52.35 7.50
CA LYS A 556 37.38 51.47 7.02
C LYS A 556 37.70 50.43 8.08
N LEU A 557 37.61 49.18 7.68
CA LEU A 557 37.96 48.06 8.52
C LEU A 557 39.29 47.46 8.06
N HIS A 558 40.27 47.41 8.96
CA HIS A 558 41.60 46.89 8.67
C HIS A 558 41.83 45.65 9.52
N LEU A 559 42.50 44.64 8.95
CA LEU A 559 43.00 43.49 9.69
C LEU A 559 44.52 43.57 9.77
N ASP A 560 45.03 43.49 11.00
CA ASP A 560 46.44 43.26 11.34
C ASP A 560 46.54 41.85 11.93
N ALA A 561 47.09 40.90 11.18
CA ALA A 561 47.13 39.52 11.61
C ALA A 561 48.56 38.95 11.63
N THR A 562 48.78 37.99 12.50
CA THR A 562 50.03 37.22 12.62
C THR A 562 49.75 35.75 12.41
N VAL A 563 50.56 35.07 11.62
CA VAL A 563 50.52 33.62 11.42
C VAL A 563 51.70 33.03 12.20
N VAL A 564 51.39 32.06 13.06
CA VAL A 564 52.34 31.43 13.95
C VAL A 564 52.26 29.89 13.86
N ASP A 565 53.26 29.21 14.29
CA ASP A 565 53.28 27.77 14.54
C ASP A 565 52.38 27.48 15.77
N CYS A 566 51.51 26.50 15.67
CA CYS A 566 50.56 26.19 16.75
C CYS A 566 51.19 25.67 18.02
N GLU A 567 52.34 25.00 17.95
CA GLU A 567 53.07 24.47 19.13
C GLU A 567 54.05 25.50 19.70
N THR A 568 54.95 25.99 18.86
CA THR A 568 56.07 26.82 19.32
C THR A 568 55.68 28.27 19.46
N LYS A 569 54.53 28.72 18.93
CA LYS A 569 54.08 30.10 18.86
C LYS A 569 55.03 31.05 18.09
N LYS A 570 56.03 30.50 17.39
CA LYS A 570 56.93 31.28 16.56
C LYS A 570 56.28 31.80 15.31
N PRO A 571 56.53 33.03 14.91
CA PRO A 571 56.00 33.62 13.68
C PRO A 571 56.43 32.86 12.43
N LEU A 572 55.50 32.64 11.54
CA LEU A 572 55.71 31.95 10.24
C LEU A 572 55.89 32.99 9.13
N SER A 573 57.14 33.24 8.76
CA SER A 573 57.48 34.09 7.66
C SER A 573 57.21 33.44 6.31
N LYS A 574 56.84 34.21 5.28
CA LYS A 574 56.56 33.71 3.94
C LYS A 574 55.52 32.57 3.91
N ALA A 575 54.52 32.57 4.79
CA ALA A 575 53.29 31.80 4.64
C ALA A 575 52.41 32.51 3.61
N PHE A 576 51.85 31.81 2.68
CA PHE A 576 50.86 32.35 1.75
C PHE A 576 49.51 32.50 2.44
N VAL A 577 48.84 33.58 2.18
CA VAL A 577 47.51 33.91 2.70
C VAL A 577 46.63 34.28 1.51
N THR A 578 45.75 33.42 1.13
CA THR A 578 44.74 33.70 0.10
C THR A 578 43.52 34.32 0.76
N VAL A 579 43.18 35.52 0.40
CA VAL A 579 41.94 36.21 0.82
C VAL A 579 40.80 35.68 -0.03
N LEU A 580 39.81 35.04 0.59
CA LEU A 580 38.69 34.40 -0.10
C LEU A 580 37.58 35.43 -0.36
N ASN A 581 37.17 35.55 -1.62
CA ASN A 581 36.05 36.42 -1.99
C ASN A 581 34.75 35.62 -2.04
N ALA A 582 33.74 36.05 -1.28
CA ALA A 582 32.44 35.39 -1.13
C ALA A 582 31.59 35.35 -2.41
N VAL A 583 31.87 36.21 -3.37
CA VAL A 583 31.03 36.43 -4.57
C VAL A 583 31.68 35.86 -5.83
N ASP A 584 33.01 35.97 -5.93
CA ASP A 584 33.75 35.64 -7.15
C ASP A 584 35.17 35.19 -6.79
N THR A 585 35.44 33.92 -6.90
CA THR A 585 36.74 33.33 -6.58
C THR A 585 37.88 33.81 -7.48
N SER A 586 37.58 34.34 -8.65
CA SER A 586 38.59 34.98 -9.50
C SER A 586 39.19 36.29 -8.91
N LYS A 587 38.54 36.83 -7.87
CA LYS A 587 38.97 38.02 -7.13
C LYS A 587 39.70 37.70 -5.82
N ASN A 588 40.05 36.46 -5.60
CA ASN A 588 40.90 36.08 -4.49
C ASN A 588 42.26 36.74 -4.61
N VAL A 589 42.77 37.27 -3.50
CA VAL A 589 44.05 37.94 -3.44
C VAL A 589 45.03 37.11 -2.62
N VAL A 590 46.21 36.85 -3.17
CA VAL A 590 47.26 36.08 -2.46
C VAL A 590 48.28 37.01 -1.91
N LEU A 591 48.54 36.92 -0.61
CA LEU A 591 49.54 37.70 0.14
C LEU A 591 50.58 36.72 0.72
N ALA A 592 51.70 37.25 1.15
CA ALA A 592 52.69 36.52 1.90
C ALA A 592 52.99 37.19 3.23
N THR A 593 53.13 36.42 4.29
CA THR A 593 53.50 36.97 5.61
C THR A 593 54.91 37.55 5.62
N SER A 594 55.11 38.63 6.36
CA SER A 594 56.43 39.31 6.57
C SER A 594 57.40 38.36 7.32
N THR A 595 58.65 38.86 7.53
CA THR A 595 59.63 38.13 8.35
C THR A 595 59.17 37.91 9.79
N LEU A 596 58.27 38.74 10.31
CA LEU A 596 57.62 38.66 11.61
C LEU A 596 56.31 37.90 11.59
N GLY A 597 55.98 37.15 10.48
CA GLY A 597 54.76 36.38 10.32
C GLY A 597 53.49 37.20 10.16
N THR A 598 53.61 38.53 9.95
CA THR A 598 52.44 39.43 9.89
C THR A 598 51.95 39.69 8.47
N PHE A 599 50.64 39.92 8.32
CA PHE A 599 50.02 40.46 7.10
C PHE A 599 48.93 41.46 7.48
N LYS A 600 48.64 42.40 6.56
CA LYS A 600 47.59 43.39 6.72
C LYS A 600 46.65 43.35 5.51
N TYR A 601 45.36 43.55 5.75
CA TYR A 601 44.36 43.58 4.70
C TYR A 601 43.18 44.49 5.03
N ASP A 602 42.64 45.16 4.00
CA ASP A 602 41.44 45.98 4.17
C ASP A 602 40.20 45.10 4.01
N LEU A 603 39.42 44.94 5.09
CA LEU A 603 38.23 44.13 5.11
C LEU A 603 37.06 44.86 4.46
N ASN A 604 36.25 44.09 3.71
CA ASN A 604 35.00 44.58 3.12
C ASN A 604 33.99 43.41 3.04
N ASP A 605 32.74 43.74 2.74
CA ASP A 605 31.61 42.80 2.73
C ASP A 605 31.72 41.64 1.71
N SER A 606 32.73 41.70 0.82
CA SER A 606 32.94 40.62 -0.18
C SER A 606 33.97 39.58 0.27
N ILE A 607 34.50 39.68 1.48
CA ILE A 607 35.50 38.76 2.00
C ILE A 607 34.81 37.70 2.85
N ASP A 608 35.07 36.41 2.53
CA ASP A 608 34.53 35.26 3.21
C ASP A 608 35.49 34.64 4.24
N GLY A 609 36.80 34.85 4.05
CA GLY A 609 37.80 34.29 4.93
C GLY A 609 39.20 34.35 4.35
N PHE A 610 40.07 33.55 4.97
CA PHE A 610 41.47 33.40 4.61
C PHE A 610 41.85 31.92 4.52
N TRP A 611 42.63 31.58 3.49
CA TRP A 611 43.28 30.31 3.33
C TRP A 611 44.79 30.47 3.52
N PHE A 612 45.37 29.66 4.43
CA PHE A 612 46.80 29.75 4.78
C PHE A 612 47.53 28.51 4.28
N GLU A 613 48.67 28.74 3.60
CA GLU A 613 49.54 27.67 3.09
C GLU A 613 51.00 27.94 3.51
N LYS A 614 51.66 26.88 3.98
CA LYS A 614 53.09 26.96 4.31
C LYS A 614 53.76 25.59 4.16
N LYS A 615 54.84 25.48 3.48
CA LYS A 615 55.61 24.24 3.32
C LYS A 615 56.01 23.69 4.71
N GLY A 616 55.61 22.42 4.98
CA GLY A 616 55.87 21.77 6.25
C GLY A 616 54.74 21.92 7.28
N TYR A 617 53.61 22.53 6.92
CA TYR A 617 52.43 22.73 7.74
C TYR A 617 51.19 22.24 7.01
N TYR A 618 50.16 21.88 7.78
CA TYR A 618 48.81 21.62 7.22
C TYR A 618 48.17 22.93 6.79
N ASP A 619 47.54 22.95 5.62
CA ASP A 619 46.79 24.10 5.15
C ASP A 619 45.61 24.37 6.11
N LYS A 620 45.31 25.65 6.30
CA LYS A 620 44.26 26.10 7.20
C LYS A 620 43.36 27.10 6.53
N ASP A 621 42.06 26.86 6.61
CA ASP A 621 41.03 27.82 6.20
C ASP A 621 40.37 28.45 7.42
N VAL A 622 40.01 29.70 7.33
CA VAL A 622 39.27 30.43 8.33
C VAL A 622 38.21 31.27 7.64
N HIS A 623 36.96 30.94 7.93
CA HIS A 623 35.82 31.73 7.46
C HIS A 623 35.33 32.65 8.58
N PHE A 624 34.90 33.85 8.24
CA PHE A 624 34.31 34.78 9.16
C PHE A 624 33.23 35.61 8.48
N LYS A 625 32.25 36.02 9.27
CA LYS A 625 31.22 36.95 8.82
C LYS A 625 31.46 38.31 9.50
N LEU A 626 31.67 39.36 8.70
CA LEU A 626 31.71 40.70 9.23
C LEU A 626 30.31 41.13 9.68
N GLU A 627 30.08 41.25 10.98
CA GLU A 627 28.86 41.88 11.52
C GLU A 627 29.03 43.41 11.47
N SER A 628 28.92 43.96 10.26
CA SER A 628 29.15 45.38 9.99
C SER A 628 28.17 46.33 10.69
N ASP A 629 27.01 45.82 11.13
CA ASP A 629 25.94 46.60 11.76
C ASP A 629 26.29 47.09 13.18
N SER A 630 27.33 46.55 13.78
CA SER A 630 27.78 46.90 15.14
C SER A 630 29.04 47.76 15.21
N ILE A 631 29.61 48.20 14.07
CA ILE A 631 30.88 48.91 14.03
C ILE A 631 30.64 50.36 13.54
N ASP A 632 30.77 51.30 14.44
CA ASP A 632 30.45 52.71 14.18
C ASP A 632 31.68 53.58 13.87
N ASN A 633 32.91 53.03 13.89
CA ASN A 633 34.17 53.74 13.66
C ASN A 633 35.18 52.92 12.86
N ASP A 634 36.21 53.61 12.26
CA ASP A 634 37.35 52.92 11.66
C ASP A 634 37.98 51.97 12.68
N THR A 635 38.07 50.70 12.35
CA THR A 635 38.47 49.66 13.32
C THR A 635 39.58 48.80 12.75
N ILE A 636 40.61 48.57 13.60
CA ILE A 636 41.68 47.60 13.29
C ILE A 636 41.49 46.36 14.10
N PHE A 637 41.21 45.27 13.42
CA PHE A 637 41.13 43.94 14.01
C PHE A 637 42.55 43.38 14.13
N LYS A 638 42.90 42.87 15.32
CA LYS A 638 44.16 42.15 15.55
C LYS A 638 43.84 40.67 15.76
N SER A 639 44.42 39.78 14.94
CA SER A 639 44.19 38.37 15.02
C SER A 639 45.47 37.56 14.90
N THR A 640 45.53 36.42 15.55
CA THR A 640 46.63 35.47 15.43
C THR A 640 46.08 34.13 14.94
N TYR A 641 46.61 33.66 13.87
CA TYR A 641 46.26 32.38 13.27
C TYR A 641 47.44 31.44 13.41
N CYS A 642 47.19 30.21 13.93
CA CYS A 642 48.27 29.22 14.03
C CYS A 642 48.11 28.13 13.00
N MET A 643 49.25 27.63 12.44
CA MET A 643 49.30 26.46 11.56
C MET A 643 49.97 25.31 12.26
N GLU A 644 49.50 24.09 12.03
CA GLU A 644 50.00 22.84 12.61
C GLU A 644 51.09 22.24 11.71
N VAL A 645 52.21 21.85 12.33
CA VAL A 645 53.33 21.18 11.62
C VAL A 645 52.97 19.78 11.19
N PHE A 646 53.35 19.35 10.02
CA PHE A 646 53.31 17.95 9.64
C PHE A 646 54.16 17.11 10.62
N LYS A 647 53.51 16.45 11.59
CA LYS A 647 54.16 15.41 12.38
C LYS A 647 54.20 14.14 11.56
N ALA A 648 55.39 13.66 11.24
CA ALA A 648 55.59 12.30 10.76
C ALA A 648 55.25 11.36 11.94
N GLU A 649 54.04 10.91 12.06
CA GLU A 649 53.72 9.82 13.00
C GLU A 649 54.40 8.57 12.51
N ASN A 650 55.36 8.09 13.31
CA ASN A 650 55.85 6.73 13.23
C ASN A 650 54.75 5.79 13.67
N THR A 651 53.80 5.47 12.82
CA THR A 651 52.87 4.35 13.01
C THR A 651 53.03 3.39 11.89
N SER A 652 53.44 2.20 12.25
CA SER A 652 53.52 0.96 11.55
C SER A 652 52.19 0.63 10.90
N ASN A 653 51.91 1.01 9.68
CA ASN A 653 51.31 0.22 8.61
C ASN A 653 51.07 1.07 7.35
N PRO A 654 51.94 1.09 6.35
CA PRO A 654 51.76 1.85 5.13
C PRO A 654 50.62 1.38 4.25
N SER A 655 50.15 0.15 4.46
CA SER A 655 49.10 -0.45 3.60
C SER A 655 47.69 0.05 3.87
N GLN A 656 47.37 0.50 5.09
CA GLN A 656 46.01 0.94 5.42
C GLN A 656 45.75 2.39 4.97
N ILE A 657 46.72 3.27 5.10
CA ILE A 657 46.61 4.68 4.68
C ILE A 657 46.57 4.82 3.17
N VAL A 658 47.30 3.95 2.44
CA VAL A 658 47.28 3.94 0.98
C VAL A 658 45.92 3.45 0.46
N SER A 659 45.29 2.47 1.15
CA SER A 659 43.98 1.95 0.75
C SER A 659 42.85 2.99 0.92
N GLU A 660 42.81 3.74 2.02
CA GLU A 660 41.77 4.75 2.26
C GLU A 660 41.89 5.94 1.30
N LYS A 661 43.09 6.39 1.00
CA LYS A 661 43.31 7.44 -0.02
C LYS A 661 42.92 7.00 -1.42
N ILE A 662 43.19 5.75 -1.77
CA ILE A 662 42.81 5.20 -3.08
C ILE A 662 41.28 5.08 -3.14
N VAL A 663 40.63 4.56 -2.10
CA VAL A 663 39.15 4.41 -2.06
C VAL A 663 38.47 5.76 -2.09
N THR A 664 38.94 6.76 -1.35
CA THR A 664 38.40 8.12 -1.39
C THR A 664 38.51 8.72 -2.80
N LYS A 665 39.69 8.55 -3.44
CA LYS A 665 39.89 9.03 -4.81
C LYS A 665 39.03 8.29 -5.84
N VAL A 666 38.75 7.01 -5.62
CA VAL A 666 37.83 6.22 -6.46
C VAL A 666 36.40 6.72 -6.29
N VAL A 667 35.94 7.01 -5.07
CA VAL A 667 34.62 7.61 -4.79
C VAL A 667 34.48 8.96 -5.48
N GLU A 668 35.48 9.82 -5.39
CA GLU A 668 35.51 11.13 -6.08
C GLU A 668 35.46 10.97 -7.60
N ASN A 669 36.23 10.05 -8.16
CA ASN A 669 36.24 9.77 -9.60
C ASN A 669 34.89 9.24 -10.09
N ILE A 670 34.23 8.33 -9.35
CA ILE A 670 32.89 7.83 -9.69
C ILE A 670 31.88 8.96 -9.67
N ASN A 671 31.92 9.84 -8.66
CA ASN A 671 30.98 10.96 -8.53
C ASN A 671 31.20 12.05 -9.58
N ARG A 672 32.44 12.16 -10.12
CA ARG A 672 32.81 13.08 -11.22
C ARG A 672 32.66 12.48 -12.60
N SER A 673 32.55 11.14 -12.69
CA SER A 673 32.44 10.47 -13.98
C SER A 673 31.12 10.81 -14.68
N ASP A 674 31.19 10.91 -15.99
CA ASP A 674 30.01 11.05 -16.84
C ASP A 674 29.10 9.83 -16.72
N SER A 675 27.82 10.06 -16.98
CA SER A 675 26.83 9.01 -16.98
C SER A 675 27.11 7.96 -18.04
N VAL A 676 26.93 6.68 -17.72
CA VAL A 676 26.95 5.60 -18.72
C VAL A 676 25.67 5.64 -19.54
N THR A 677 25.80 5.64 -20.86
CA THR A 677 24.65 5.71 -21.77
C THR A 677 24.55 4.43 -22.58
N VAL A 678 23.43 3.75 -22.45
CA VAL A 678 23.09 2.49 -23.14
C VAL A 678 22.05 2.79 -24.23
N HIS A 679 22.33 2.42 -25.49
CA HIS A 679 21.45 2.65 -26.63
C HIS A 679 20.61 1.43 -27.00
N PHE A 680 19.39 1.70 -27.52
CA PHE A 680 18.41 0.69 -27.92
C PHE A 680 17.95 0.87 -29.35
N ASP A 681 17.63 -0.25 -29.99
CA ASP A 681 17.02 -0.24 -31.31
C ASP A 681 15.57 0.27 -31.24
N PHE A 682 15.04 0.63 -32.40
CA PHE A 682 13.65 1.07 -32.51
C PHE A 682 12.71 -0.05 -32.08
N ASN A 683 11.78 0.30 -31.18
CA ASN A 683 10.79 -0.60 -30.59
C ASN A 683 11.37 -1.85 -29.88
N LYS A 684 12.67 -1.82 -29.47
CA LYS A 684 13.29 -2.89 -28.71
C LYS A 684 13.65 -2.43 -27.29
N THR A 685 13.67 -3.40 -26.37
CA THR A 685 14.01 -3.24 -24.97
C THR A 685 15.13 -4.21 -24.53
N GLU A 686 15.62 -5.04 -25.44
CA GLU A 686 16.71 -5.99 -25.20
C GLU A 686 18.06 -5.29 -25.12
N LEU A 687 18.91 -5.72 -24.17
CA LEU A 687 20.27 -5.21 -24.02
C LEU A 687 21.17 -5.77 -25.12
N LYS A 688 21.87 -4.88 -25.79
CA LYS A 688 22.91 -5.25 -26.75
C LYS A 688 24.20 -5.66 -26.04
N ARG A 689 25.12 -6.32 -26.76
CA ARG A 689 26.40 -6.76 -26.21
C ARG A 689 27.22 -5.59 -25.66
N GLU A 690 27.28 -4.47 -26.37
CA GLU A 690 27.99 -3.25 -25.94
C GLU A 690 27.37 -2.65 -24.67
N ALA A 691 26.05 -2.75 -24.52
CA ALA A 691 25.34 -2.33 -23.32
C ALA A 691 25.71 -3.19 -22.11
N ILE A 692 25.76 -4.51 -22.31
CA ILE A 692 26.15 -5.48 -21.29
C ILE A 692 27.60 -5.23 -20.83
N GLU A 693 28.53 -5.01 -21.76
CA GLU A 693 29.93 -4.70 -21.46
C GLU A 693 30.05 -3.41 -20.59
N GLN A 694 29.26 -2.39 -20.91
CA GLN A 694 29.25 -1.15 -20.12
C GLN A 694 28.66 -1.37 -18.69
N LEU A 695 27.64 -2.18 -18.55
CA LEU A 695 27.06 -2.54 -17.26
C LEU A 695 28.03 -3.39 -16.43
N ASP A 696 28.74 -4.34 -17.07
CA ASP A 696 29.73 -5.19 -16.42
C ASP A 696 30.93 -4.37 -15.89
N ASN A 697 31.31 -3.28 -16.54
CA ASN A 697 32.36 -2.38 -16.06
C ASN A 697 31.96 -1.70 -14.73
N ILE A 698 30.70 -1.29 -14.59
CA ILE A 698 30.17 -0.75 -13.32
C ILE A 698 30.21 -1.82 -12.22
N LEU A 699 29.84 -3.04 -12.56
CA LEU A 699 29.84 -4.18 -11.65
C LEU A 699 31.25 -4.57 -11.20
N ALA A 700 32.25 -4.46 -12.10
CA ALA A 700 33.65 -4.73 -11.77
C ALA A 700 34.20 -3.76 -10.70
N ILE A 701 33.85 -2.47 -10.78
CA ILE A 701 34.23 -1.47 -9.78
C ILE A 701 33.70 -1.85 -8.40
N LEU A 702 32.42 -2.29 -8.34
CA LEU A 702 31.78 -2.69 -7.07
C LEU A 702 32.43 -3.94 -6.45
N LYS A 703 32.85 -4.90 -7.27
CA LYS A 703 33.53 -6.12 -6.81
C LYS A 703 34.92 -5.81 -6.29
N THR A 704 35.61 -4.88 -6.93
CA THR A 704 36.98 -4.48 -6.55
C THR A 704 37.01 -3.68 -5.25
N TYR A 705 35.97 -2.90 -4.97
CA TYR A 705 35.90 -2.02 -3.80
C TYR A 705 34.61 -2.26 -2.98
N PRO A 706 34.55 -3.32 -2.17
CA PRO A 706 33.34 -3.71 -1.42
C PRO A 706 32.92 -2.69 -0.36
N THR A 707 33.82 -1.79 0.07
CA THR A 707 33.55 -0.73 1.04
C THR A 707 32.88 0.50 0.44
N ILE A 708 32.72 0.56 -0.90
CA ILE A 708 32.02 1.63 -1.57
C ILE A 708 30.50 1.30 -1.66
N PHE A 709 29.67 2.15 -1.09
CA PHE A 709 28.24 2.11 -1.35
C PHE A 709 27.94 2.86 -2.66
N LEU A 710 27.32 2.19 -3.61
CA LEU A 710 26.95 2.76 -4.91
C LEU A 710 25.43 2.78 -5.06
N GLU A 711 24.87 3.95 -5.29
CA GLU A 711 23.49 4.16 -5.72
C GLU A 711 23.46 4.47 -7.22
N LEU A 712 22.62 3.77 -7.99
CA LEU A 712 22.51 3.96 -9.43
C LEU A 712 21.15 4.56 -9.78
N ASN A 713 21.15 5.69 -10.49
CA ASN A 713 19.95 6.30 -11.04
C ASN A 713 19.84 5.91 -12.52
N ILE A 714 18.80 5.14 -12.87
CA ILE A 714 18.59 4.57 -14.19
C ILE A 714 17.44 5.32 -14.87
N SER A 715 17.73 6.13 -15.88
CA SER A 715 16.76 6.96 -16.60
C SER A 715 16.54 6.47 -18.02
N GLY A 716 15.33 6.02 -18.35
CA GLY A 716 14.96 5.55 -19.68
C GLY A 716 14.37 6.65 -20.55
N HIS A 717 14.90 6.80 -21.77
CA HIS A 717 14.52 7.82 -22.75
C HIS A 717 14.10 7.19 -24.08
N THR A 718 13.24 7.91 -24.84
CA THR A 718 12.77 7.51 -26.18
C THR A 718 13.00 8.65 -27.18
N ASP A 719 12.81 8.35 -28.46
CA ASP A 719 12.57 9.36 -29.47
C ASP A 719 11.11 9.87 -29.40
N ALA A 720 10.77 10.93 -30.15
CA ALA A 720 9.43 11.55 -30.12
C ALA A 720 8.40 10.79 -30.99
N LYS A 721 8.73 9.61 -31.54
CA LYS A 721 7.81 8.86 -32.38
C LYS A 721 6.84 8.04 -31.51
N GLY A 722 5.54 8.32 -31.65
CA GLY A 722 4.47 7.69 -30.87
C GLY A 722 3.84 8.63 -29.83
N SER A 723 2.81 8.16 -29.15
CA SER A 723 2.17 8.94 -28.07
C SER A 723 3.07 9.01 -26.82
N GLU A 724 2.87 10.02 -25.99
CA GLU A 724 3.61 10.20 -24.74
C GLU A 724 3.49 8.98 -23.84
N GLU A 725 2.28 8.41 -23.73
CA GLU A 725 2.03 7.21 -22.92
C GLU A 725 2.85 6.01 -23.40
N VAL A 726 2.89 5.77 -24.71
CA VAL A 726 3.70 4.69 -25.31
C VAL A 726 5.19 4.94 -25.06
N ASN A 727 5.65 6.17 -25.21
CA ASN A 727 7.04 6.53 -24.99
C ASN A 727 7.45 6.41 -23.51
N LEU A 728 6.59 6.80 -22.58
CA LEU A 728 6.83 6.56 -21.15
C LEU A 728 6.94 5.06 -20.83
N LYS A 729 6.07 4.23 -21.41
CA LYS A 729 6.09 2.78 -21.24
C LYS A 729 7.39 2.16 -21.81
N VAL A 730 7.77 2.50 -23.03
CA VAL A 730 8.99 1.99 -23.67
C VAL A 730 10.26 2.48 -22.94
N GLY A 731 10.30 3.74 -22.52
CA GLY A 731 11.41 4.28 -21.72
C GLY A 731 11.57 3.52 -20.41
N ARG A 732 10.45 3.23 -19.73
CA ARG A 732 10.45 2.44 -18.49
C ARG A 732 10.94 1.01 -18.73
N GLN A 733 10.46 0.34 -19.77
CA GLN A 733 10.87 -1.03 -20.09
C GLN A 733 12.37 -1.15 -20.40
N ARG A 734 12.96 -0.16 -21.09
CA ARG A 734 14.41 -0.10 -21.34
C ARG A 734 15.19 0.07 -20.05
N ALA A 735 14.73 0.97 -19.17
CA ALA A 735 15.36 1.17 -17.88
C ALA A 735 15.24 -0.08 -16.99
N MET A 736 14.11 -0.79 -17.04
CA MET A 736 13.93 -2.07 -16.33
C MET A 736 14.89 -3.15 -16.86
N ALA A 737 15.13 -3.27 -18.16
CA ALA A 737 16.07 -4.25 -18.70
C ALA A 737 17.49 -4.05 -18.14
N CYS A 738 17.94 -2.80 -17.98
CA CYS A 738 19.21 -2.49 -17.32
C CYS A 738 19.19 -2.82 -15.82
N LEU A 739 18.09 -2.52 -15.13
CA LEU A 739 17.89 -2.79 -13.71
C LEU A 739 17.89 -4.29 -13.42
N ASP A 740 17.13 -5.06 -14.19
CA ASP A 740 17.01 -6.52 -14.04
C ASP A 740 18.36 -7.20 -14.27
N TYR A 741 19.14 -6.75 -15.27
CA TYR A 741 20.49 -7.24 -15.51
C TYR A 741 21.41 -7.02 -14.29
N MET A 742 21.38 -5.82 -13.69
CA MET A 742 22.18 -5.51 -12.52
C MET A 742 21.77 -6.33 -11.28
N ILE A 743 20.47 -6.56 -11.10
CA ILE A 743 19.96 -7.40 -10.00
C ILE A 743 20.43 -8.85 -10.20
N GLN A 744 20.33 -9.40 -11.40
CA GLN A 744 20.83 -10.75 -11.73
C GLN A 744 22.34 -10.91 -11.46
N LYS A 745 23.10 -9.83 -11.59
CA LYS A 745 24.55 -9.80 -11.27
C LYS A 745 24.85 -9.50 -9.79
N GLY A 746 23.83 -9.41 -8.94
CA GLY A 746 23.95 -9.37 -7.47
C GLY A 746 23.89 -7.96 -6.86
N ILE A 747 23.41 -6.92 -7.57
CA ILE A 747 23.16 -5.61 -6.97
C ILE A 747 21.78 -5.64 -6.28
N SER A 748 21.73 -5.21 -5.02
CA SER A 748 20.46 -5.06 -4.29
C SER A 748 19.55 -4.02 -4.98
N GLU A 749 18.26 -4.36 -5.15
CA GLU A 749 17.25 -3.48 -5.73
C GLU A 749 17.15 -2.14 -4.97
N SER A 750 17.40 -2.12 -3.65
CA SER A 750 17.40 -0.91 -2.83
C SER A 750 18.43 0.15 -3.26
N ARG A 751 19.44 -0.25 -4.03
CA ARG A 751 20.50 0.63 -4.56
C ARG A 751 20.20 1.16 -5.96
N LEU A 752 19.08 0.77 -6.57
CA LEU A 752 18.71 1.08 -7.93
C LEU A 752 17.47 1.98 -7.95
N LYS A 753 17.56 3.12 -8.61
CA LYS A 753 16.44 4.06 -8.81
C LYS A 753 16.11 4.14 -10.29
N LEU A 754 14.88 3.78 -10.64
CA LEU A 754 14.39 3.78 -12.00
C LEU A 754 13.51 5.00 -12.27
N VAL A 755 13.76 5.69 -13.38
CA VAL A 755 12.97 6.83 -13.86
C VAL A 755 12.71 6.67 -15.35
N SER A 756 11.49 6.95 -15.80
CA SER A 756 11.17 7.08 -17.23
C SER A 756 11.05 8.55 -17.59
N ARG A 757 11.72 9.01 -18.64
CA ARG A 757 11.77 10.40 -19.09
C ARG A 757 11.03 10.65 -20.39
N SER A 758 10.52 9.61 -21.05
CA SER A 758 9.92 9.72 -22.38
C SER A 758 10.89 10.39 -23.39
N TYR A 759 10.38 11.24 -24.26
CA TYR A 759 11.16 12.00 -25.24
C TYR A 759 11.51 13.44 -24.81
N HIS A 760 11.22 13.83 -23.57
CA HIS A 760 11.39 15.21 -23.11
C HIS A 760 12.86 15.64 -22.96
N ASP A 761 13.76 14.71 -22.72
CA ASP A 761 15.22 14.99 -22.57
C ASP A 761 16.00 14.52 -23.82
N GLN A 762 15.74 15.10 -24.97
CA GLN A 762 16.42 14.76 -26.21
C GLN A 762 17.89 15.25 -26.19
N VAL A 763 18.81 14.38 -26.68
CA VAL A 763 20.25 14.73 -26.86
C VAL A 763 20.58 15.06 -28.30
N ALA A 764 19.66 14.79 -29.22
CA ALA A 764 19.75 15.15 -30.62
C ALA A 764 18.36 15.44 -31.19
N PRO A 765 18.22 16.31 -32.20
CA PRO A 765 16.91 16.61 -32.78
C PRO A 765 16.40 15.39 -33.56
N ASP A 766 15.13 15.03 -33.35
CA ASP A 766 14.45 13.98 -34.11
C ASP A 766 14.13 14.35 -35.55
N PHE A 767 14.12 15.67 -35.85
CA PHE A 767 13.89 16.24 -37.15
C PHE A 767 14.91 17.36 -37.44
N ILE A 768 15.41 17.44 -38.66
CA ILE A 768 16.28 18.50 -39.17
C ILE A 768 15.58 19.10 -40.37
N ASN A 769 15.31 20.42 -40.37
CA ASN A 769 14.61 21.14 -41.45
C ASN A 769 13.27 20.45 -41.85
N ASN A 770 12.49 20.02 -40.85
CA ASN A 770 11.24 19.26 -41.00
C ASN A 770 11.39 17.91 -41.71
N LYS A 771 12.59 17.40 -41.89
CA LYS A 771 12.85 16.03 -42.36
C LYS A 771 13.21 15.12 -41.18
N ASP A 772 12.76 13.89 -41.26
CA ASP A 772 13.05 12.86 -40.30
C ASP A 772 14.56 12.65 -40.12
N ASN A 773 15.04 12.60 -38.90
CA ASN A 773 16.45 12.40 -38.54
C ASN A 773 16.62 11.06 -37.78
N PRO A 774 16.82 9.96 -38.53
CA PRO A 774 16.97 8.62 -37.93
C PRO A 774 18.11 8.53 -36.92
N ASP A 775 19.23 9.21 -37.18
CA ASP A 775 20.44 9.20 -36.35
C ASP A 775 20.19 9.97 -35.03
N GLY A 776 19.49 11.10 -35.11
CA GLY A 776 19.05 11.83 -33.90
C GLY A 776 18.15 10.98 -33.03
N ARG A 777 17.15 10.33 -33.64
CA ARG A 777 16.27 9.43 -32.90
C ARG A 777 17.02 8.22 -32.30
N ALA A 778 18.00 7.66 -33.01
CA ALA A 778 18.81 6.57 -32.47
C ALA A 778 19.57 6.99 -31.21
N LYS A 779 20.09 8.21 -31.17
CA LYS A 779 20.76 8.79 -29.98
C LYS A 779 19.76 9.03 -28.83
N ASN A 780 18.50 9.36 -29.12
CA ASN A 780 17.47 9.60 -28.11
C ASN A 780 16.92 8.31 -27.48
N ARG A 781 16.95 7.17 -28.19
CA ARG A 781 16.59 5.86 -27.64
C ARG A 781 17.70 5.30 -26.76
N ARG A 782 17.75 5.79 -25.53
CA ARG A 782 18.83 5.46 -24.59
C ARG A 782 18.36 5.25 -23.16
N VAL A 783 19.19 4.63 -22.38
CA VAL A 783 19.14 4.64 -20.92
C VAL A 783 20.40 5.31 -20.40
N VAL A 784 20.23 6.27 -19.51
CA VAL A 784 21.31 6.99 -18.85
C VAL A 784 21.42 6.48 -17.42
N ILE A 785 22.59 5.97 -17.04
CA ILE A 785 22.87 5.46 -15.70
C ILE A 785 23.88 6.38 -15.05
N LYS A 786 23.46 7.06 -13.97
CA LYS A 786 24.30 7.86 -13.11
C LYS A 786 24.61 7.14 -11.82
N ALA A 787 25.89 6.98 -11.52
CA ALA A 787 26.36 6.41 -10.28
C ALA A 787 26.62 7.52 -9.24
N LYS A 788 26.24 7.25 -7.98
CA LYS A 788 26.61 8.05 -6.83
C LYS A 788 27.28 7.14 -5.81
N ALA A 789 28.54 7.37 -5.54
CA ALA A 789 29.33 6.58 -4.62
C ALA A 789 29.50 7.30 -3.26
N SER A 790 29.50 6.53 -2.17
CA SER A 790 29.86 6.99 -0.83
C SER A 790 30.57 5.88 -0.07
N LEU A 791 31.36 6.25 0.95
CA LEU A 791 31.97 5.27 1.84
C LEU A 791 30.91 4.70 2.77
N LEU A 792 30.95 3.40 3.02
CA LEU A 792 30.14 2.79 4.08
C LEU A 792 30.68 3.29 5.42
N ALA A 793 29.81 3.90 6.23
CA ALA A 793 30.17 4.25 7.59
C ALA A 793 30.57 2.97 8.36
N PRO A 794 31.67 2.99 9.17
CA PRO A 794 32.02 1.82 9.97
C PRO A 794 30.85 1.49 10.92
N SER A 795 30.38 0.27 10.87
CA SER A 795 29.37 -0.24 11.80
C SER A 795 29.89 -0.07 13.23
N LYS A 796 29.19 0.71 14.05
CA LYS A 796 29.45 0.74 15.49
C LYS A 796 29.13 -0.66 16.03
N THR A 797 30.14 -1.48 16.20
CA THR A 797 30.05 -2.69 17.01
C THR A 797 29.83 -2.22 18.45
N ASN A 798 28.62 -2.36 18.95
CA ASN A 798 28.35 -2.26 20.39
C ASN A 798 29.03 -3.42 21.07
N SER A 799 30.23 -3.18 21.59
CA SER A 799 30.80 -3.99 22.64
C SER A 799 30.22 -3.51 23.98
N SER A 800 29.09 -4.09 24.36
CA SER A 800 28.68 -4.07 25.78
C SER A 800 29.14 -5.37 26.43
N ASN A 801 30.34 -5.35 26.99
CA ASN A 801 30.69 -6.20 28.09
C ASN A 801 30.59 -5.34 29.38
N LYS A 802 29.63 -5.58 30.15
CA LYS A 802 29.46 -5.89 31.57
C LYS A 802 28.06 -5.59 32.03
#